data_0d69179c5c11ac81ea35336dca930194
#
_entry.id   0d69179c5c11ac81ea35336dca930194
#
_cell.length_a   1.000
_cell.length_b   1.000
_cell.length_c   1.000
_cell.angle_alpha   90.00
_cell.angle_beta   90.00
_cell.angle_gamma   90.00
#
_symmetry.space_group_name_H-M   'P 1'
#
loop_
_entity.id
_entity.type
_entity.pdbx_description
1 polymer ?
#
loop_
_entity_poly.entity_id
_entity_poly.type
_entity_poly.pdbx_seq_one_letter_code
_entity_poly.pdbx_strand_id
1 'polypeptide(L)'
;MPLPPPAKGGHRRTHAGIVPVLAFAGIVVAVMQTLLVPVIKDLPTLLGTAPSNATWVMTATLLAGAVATPIMGRLGDLYGKRRMLLASLAVMVVGSLICGFTDQLIVMIVGRALQGFAMGAIPLGIGLMRDELPRERLGSAMALMSSSIGVGGGLALPAAALVAQHADWHTLFFAAAGLGVLSMLLTALVVPETSVRAPGSFDVAGALGLSVGLVALLLPITKASEWGWGSPRTLGLFGAAVLILVLWGVMELRIADPLVDLRTTARREVLLTNLASITVGVAFYAISLVLPQLLQLPTSTGYGLGQSMVVAGLCVAPLGLTMMFVAPLYARIAARRGPKVSLLLGMLVIGVGYGGGIGLMQAPWQTVIIAVVVGAGIGLAYSSLPALIIGAVDPSETGAANGLNTLMRSIGTSVSSAVIGMVLARMSEPLGPITVPTMAGFRVSFLIATAAVALGVLVAAFLPPQRKAAGARTTPVTQSADEADTAADVPADAAGRSAPVAGAADEPTAGFRGRVVDTAGGPVPGATVTLIDRHGQQAGVTTAAPDGSYALAAPVAGTYVLTGAAPAHAPQAVSAAHAGEGTVAGADLVLTPAGSCLAGTVLGGPEGAALAGARVVITDAHGDVVTHTTTGADGRWRVAQLPDGPYTLVFSAPGHQPTAHAVQLGGGVDGAGGDTRHQEVRLRPGGTVRGTVRGPDGHPLADAAVTLLEDGTVAGHAVTGPDGAYAFADLVGRHYTLSAAGYPPHAAPISLAGGADARLDLELAQPGGAGQRER
;
A
#
# COMPACT_ATOMS: atom_id res chain seq x y z
N MET A 1 43.46 9.17 22.80
CA MET A 1 42.52 8.08 23.14
C MET A 1 41.46 8.09 22.05
N PRO A 2 41.37 7.10 21.16
CA PRO A 2 40.43 7.13 20.05
C PRO A 2 39.02 6.80 20.51
N LEU A 3 38.03 7.54 19.99
CA LEU A 3 36.59 7.34 20.21
C LEU A 3 36.15 5.97 19.69
N PRO A 4 35.26 5.28 20.39
CA PRO A 4 34.71 4.02 19.90
C PRO A 4 33.81 4.25 18.67
N PRO A 5 33.78 3.30 17.71
CA PRO A 5 32.95 3.42 16.51
C PRO A 5 31.46 3.36 16.86
N PRO A 6 30.60 4.05 16.10
CA PRO A 6 29.15 4.05 16.34
C PRO A 6 28.57 2.66 16.16
N ALA A 7 27.73 2.25 17.09
CA ALA A 7 27.06 0.96 17.12
C ALA A 7 26.16 0.77 15.90
N LYS A 8 26.66 0.11 14.86
CA LYS A 8 25.87 -0.41 13.73
C LYS A 8 25.19 -1.70 14.18
N GLY A 9 23.94 -1.69 14.54
CA GLY A 9 23.29 -2.97 14.82
C GLY A 9 21.81 -2.99 15.22
N GLY A 10 21.17 -1.88 15.56
CA GLY A 10 19.81 -1.89 16.12
C GLY A 10 18.67 -1.98 15.08
N HIS A 11 18.77 -1.33 13.93
CA HIS A 11 17.65 -1.18 13.00
C HIS A 11 17.44 -2.34 12.03
N ARG A 12 18.46 -3.19 11.77
CA ARG A 12 18.33 -4.34 10.83
C ARG A 12 17.57 -5.54 11.41
N ARG A 13 17.49 -5.69 12.72
CA ARG A 13 16.81 -6.85 13.33
C ARG A 13 15.30 -6.69 13.46
N THR A 14 14.78 -5.48 13.60
CA THR A 14 13.35 -5.19 13.73
C THR A 14 12.56 -5.43 12.44
N HIS A 15 13.10 -5.07 11.27
CA HIS A 15 12.41 -5.27 9.98
C HIS A 15 12.26 -6.75 9.56
N ALA A 16 13.14 -7.65 10.01
CA ALA A 16 13.08 -9.05 9.62
C ALA A 16 11.89 -9.80 10.25
N GLY A 17 11.39 -9.35 11.40
CA GLY A 17 10.29 -9.99 12.13
C GLY A 17 8.89 -9.51 11.73
N ILE A 18 8.75 -8.32 11.12
CA ILE A 18 7.44 -7.71 10.84
C ILE A 18 6.61 -8.59 9.89
N VAL A 19 7.21 -9.02 8.77
CA VAL A 19 6.51 -9.81 7.73
C VAL A 19 6.00 -11.15 8.25
N PRO A 20 6.80 -11.98 8.94
CA PRO A 20 6.31 -13.24 9.52
C PRO A 20 5.19 -13.03 10.55
N VAL A 21 5.28 -12.00 11.39
CA VAL A 21 4.27 -11.73 12.43
C VAL A 21 2.95 -11.30 11.80
N LEU A 22 2.96 -10.41 10.80
CA LEU A 22 1.76 -9.99 10.10
C LEU A 22 1.17 -11.13 9.25
N ALA A 23 2.00 -11.95 8.62
CA ALA A 23 1.56 -13.16 7.92
C ALA A 23 0.91 -14.16 8.88
N PHE A 24 1.46 -14.34 10.09
CA PHE A 24 0.85 -15.17 11.13
C PHE A 24 -0.52 -14.64 11.57
N ALA A 25 -0.67 -13.32 11.72
CA ALA A 25 -1.99 -12.72 11.97
C ALA A 25 -2.98 -13.03 10.84
N GLY A 26 -2.55 -12.98 9.58
CA GLY A 26 -3.34 -13.38 8.41
C GLY A 26 -3.75 -14.87 8.45
N ILE A 27 -2.86 -15.77 8.88
CA ILE A 27 -3.16 -17.20 9.09
C ILE A 27 -4.25 -17.34 10.15
N VAL A 28 -4.11 -16.69 11.30
CA VAL A 28 -5.07 -16.77 12.41
C VAL A 28 -6.47 -16.31 11.98
N VAL A 29 -6.55 -15.21 11.21
CA VAL A 29 -7.82 -14.72 10.65
C VAL A 29 -8.44 -15.74 9.68
N ALA A 30 -7.64 -16.36 8.83
CA ALA A 30 -8.12 -17.36 7.87
C ALA A 30 -8.57 -18.66 8.56
N VAL A 31 -7.83 -19.13 9.56
CA VAL A 31 -8.20 -20.29 10.40
C VAL A 31 -9.56 -20.04 11.04
N MET A 32 -9.78 -18.88 11.63
CA MET A 32 -11.03 -18.54 12.29
C MET A 32 -12.24 -18.58 11.34
N GLN A 33 -12.08 -18.24 10.07
CA GLN A 33 -13.17 -18.30 9.08
C GLN A 33 -13.60 -19.74 8.74
N THR A 34 -12.68 -20.69 8.74
CA THR A 34 -12.91 -22.07 8.30
C THR A 34 -13.10 -23.05 9.47
N LEU A 35 -12.89 -22.57 10.68
CA LEU A 35 -12.90 -23.36 11.93
C LEU A 35 -14.14 -24.23 12.13
N LEU A 36 -15.33 -23.71 11.80
CA LEU A 36 -16.62 -24.40 11.99
C LEU A 36 -17.06 -25.27 10.82
N VAL A 37 -16.36 -25.23 9.69
CA VAL A 37 -16.77 -26.00 8.51
C VAL A 37 -16.93 -27.50 8.79
N PRO A 38 -16.06 -28.15 9.60
CA PRO A 38 -16.24 -29.55 9.96
C PRO A 38 -17.51 -29.83 10.76
N VAL A 39 -17.92 -28.91 11.62
CA VAL A 39 -19.00 -29.08 12.59
C VAL A 39 -20.36 -28.58 12.08
N ILE A 40 -20.38 -27.97 10.87
CA ILE A 40 -21.58 -27.27 10.36
C ILE A 40 -22.82 -28.16 10.25
N LYS A 41 -22.65 -29.45 9.94
CA LYS A 41 -23.74 -30.42 9.83
C LYS A 41 -24.37 -30.77 11.18
N ASP A 42 -23.54 -30.74 12.23
CA ASP A 42 -23.92 -31.10 13.58
C ASP A 42 -24.43 -29.90 14.42
N LEU A 43 -24.14 -28.68 13.93
CA LEU A 43 -24.49 -27.44 14.61
C LEU A 43 -25.97 -27.30 14.97
N PRO A 44 -26.95 -27.70 14.14
CA PRO A 44 -28.36 -27.67 14.52
C PRO A 44 -28.68 -28.52 15.76
N THR A 45 -28.06 -29.68 15.84
CA THR A 45 -28.20 -30.60 16.98
C THR A 45 -27.49 -30.09 18.23
N LEU A 46 -26.25 -29.57 18.04
CA LEU A 46 -25.41 -29.04 19.12
C LEU A 46 -26.03 -27.79 19.77
N LEU A 47 -26.67 -26.93 18.97
CA LEU A 47 -27.32 -25.71 19.45
C LEU A 47 -28.81 -25.87 19.69
N GLY A 48 -29.38 -27.08 19.56
CA GLY A 48 -30.82 -27.35 19.77
C GLY A 48 -31.73 -26.48 18.90
N THR A 49 -31.36 -26.21 17.64
CA THR A 49 -32.05 -25.25 16.79
C THR A 49 -32.34 -25.82 15.38
N ALA A 50 -33.22 -25.15 14.63
CA ALA A 50 -33.48 -25.50 13.24
C ALA A 50 -32.23 -25.28 12.36
N PRO A 51 -31.99 -26.09 11.30
CA PRO A 51 -30.86 -25.94 10.41
C PRO A 51 -30.74 -24.54 9.78
N SER A 52 -31.86 -23.90 9.44
CA SER A 52 -31.91 -22.53 8.90
C SER A 52 -31.39 -21.48 9.90
N ASN A 53 -31.60 -21.72 11.21
CA ASN A 53 -31.08 -20.83 12.25
C ASN A 53 -29.60 -21.05 12.51
N ALA A 54 -29.14 -22.31 12.47
CA ALA A 54 -27.70 -22.62 12.64
C ALA A 54 -26.82 -21.97 11.59
N THR A 55 -27.30 -21.77 10.35
CA THR A 55 -26.56 -21.08 9.28
C THR A 55 -26.20 -19.62 9.62
N TRP A 56 -26.96 -18.97 10.55
CA TRP A 56 -26.63 -17.61 11.01
C TRP A 56 -25.27 -17.51 11.69
N VAL A 57 -24.80 -18.57 12.30
CA VAL A 57 -23.48 -18.64 12.94
C VAL A 57 -22.36 -18.36 11.94
N MET A 58 -22.49 -18.87 10.70
CA MET A 58 -21.54 -18.59 9.62
C MET A 58 -21.79 -17.22 8.98
N THR A 59 -23.06 -16.91 8.71
CA THR A 59 -23.48 -15.65 8.06
C THR A 59 -23.04 -14.44 8.86
N ALA A 60 -23.19 -14.46 10.19
CA ALA A 60 -22.82 -13.34 11.06
C ALA A 60 -21.34 -12.95 10.94
N THR A 61 -20.45 -13.93 10.88
CA THR A 61 -19.01 -13.67 10.74
C THR A 61 -18.68 -13.02 9.38
N LEU A 62 -19.30 -13.53 8.30
CA LEU A 62 -19.04 -12.99 6.95
C LEU A 62 -19.59 -11.56 6.81
N LEU A 63 -20.80 -11.30 7.31
CA LEU A 63 -21.40 -9.96 7.28
C LEU A 63 -20.60 -8.98 8.11
N ALA A 64 -20.28 -9.34 9.37
CA ALA A 64 -19.50 -8.48 10.25
C ALA A 64 -18.10 -8.22 9.68
N GLY A 65 -17.47 -9.22 9.08
CA GLY A 65 -16.16 -9.06 8.43
C GLY A 65 -16.20 -8.14 7.22
N ALA A 66 -17.23 -8.24 6.38
CA ALA A 66 -17.41 -7.36 5.24
C ALA A 66 -17.59 -5.89 5.67
N VAL A 67 -18.37 -5.66 6.74
CA VAL A 67 -18.58 -4.33 7.32
C VAL A 67 -17.32 -3.81 8.01
N ALA A 68 -16.67 -4.65 8.80
CA ALA A 68 -15.51 -4.24 9.60
C ALA A 68 -14.29 -3.89 8.74
N THR A 69 -14.12 -4.54 7.60
CA THR A 69 -12.90 -4.41 6.78
C THR A 69 -12.62 -2.97 6.30
N PRO A 70 -13.54 -2.24 5.63
CA PRO A 70 -13.30 -0.85 5.25
C PRO A 70 -13.24 0.09 6.47
N ILE A 71 -14.05 -0.15 7.50
CA ILE A 71 -14.08 0.66 8.72
C ILE A 71 -12.73 0.57 9.44
N MET A 72 -12.21 -0.64 9.67
CA MET A 72 -10.93 -0.85 10.34
C MET A 72 -9.76 -0.34 9.51
N GLY A 73 -9.86 -0.41 8.18
CA GLY A 73 -8.90 0.22 7.27
C GLY A 73 -8.80 1.72 7.49
N ARG A 74 -9.94 2.43 7.48
CA ARG A 74 -9.99 3.88 7.70
C ARG A 74 -9.58 4.28 9.12
N LEU A 75 -10.05 3.55 10.13
CA LEU A 75 -9.63 3.76 11.52
C LEU A 75 -8.11 3.57 11.69
N GLY A 76 -7.53 2.61 10.97
CA GLY A 76 -6.08 2.39 10.94
C GLY A 76 -5.31 3.54 10.33
N ASP A 77 -5.82 4.12 9.25
CA ASP A 77 -5.21 5.27 8.60
C ASP A 77 -5.29 6.53 9.49
N LEU A 78 -6.38 6.72 10.26
CA LEU A 78 -6.57 7.87 11.16
C LEU A 78 -5.85 7.72 12.50
N TYR A 79 -6.04 6.59 13.19
CA TYR A 79 -5.62 6.41 14.60
C TYR A 79 -4.36 5.56 14.77
N GLY A 80 -3.86 4.97 13.70
CA GLY A 80 -2.65 4.15 13.69
C GLY A 80 -2.95 2.68 13.41
N LYS A 81 -2.27 2.14 12.41
CA LYS A 81 -2.52 0.81 11.85
C LYS A 81 -2.23 -0.32 12.85
N ARG A 82 -1.15 -0.21 13.63
CA ARG A 82 -0.82 -1.19 14.68
C ARG A 82 -1.88 -1.22 15.78
N ARG A 83 -2.32 -0.05 16.26
CA ARG A 83 -3.35 0.03 17.31
C ARG A 83 -4.64 -0.62 16.87
N MET A 84 -5.09 -0.33 15.64
CA MET A 84 -6.31 -0.91 15.10
C MET A 84 -6.17 -2.40 14.79
N LEU A 85 -4.99 -2.87 14.39
CA LEU A 85 -4.69 -4.30 14.25
C LEU A 85 -4.83 -5.03 15.60
N LEU A 86 -4.24 -4.49 16.66
CA LEU A 86 -4.36 -5.04 18.02
C LEU A 86 -5.81 -5.02 18.50
N ALA A 87 -6.56 -3.95 18.24
CA ALA A 87 -7.99 -3.88 18.57
C ALA A 87 -8.82 -4.94 17.83
N SER A 88 -8.58 -5.14 16.53
CA SER A 88 -9.23 -6.18 15.72
C SER A 88 -8.97 -7.58 16.30
N LEU A 89 -7.72 -7.88 16.65
CA LEU A 89 -7.33 -9.16 17.24
C LEU A 89 -7.94 -9.33 18.65
N ALA A 90 -7.99 -8.28 19.46
CA ALA A 90 -8.60 -8.32 20.79
C ALA A 90 -10.10 -8.61 20.71
N VAL A 91 -10.83 -7.92 19.81
CA VAL A 91 -12.26 -8.17 19.57
C VAL A 91 -12.51 -9.62 19.11
N MET A 92 -11.64 -10.14 18.24
CA MET A 92 -11.69 -11.54 17.80
C MET A 92 -11.50 -12.52 18.97
N VAL A 93 -10.52 -12.26 19.84
CA VAL A 93 -10.26 -13.11 21.03
C VAL A 93 -11.47 -13.11 21.94
N VAL A 94 -12.06 -11.95 22.22
CA VAL A 94 -13.28 -11.84 23.02
C VAL A 94 -14.43 -12.62 22.37
N GLY A 95 -14.65 -12.46 21.06
CA GLY A 95 -15.65 -13.20 20.32
C GLY A 95 -15.42 -14.72 20.37
N SER A 96 -14.15 -15.16 20.28
CA SER A 96 -13.78 -16.58 20.39
C SER A 96 -14.05 -17.14 21.78
N LEU A 97 -13.74 -16.39 22.83
CA LEU A 97 -14.06 -16.81 24.21
C LEU A 97 -15.58 -16.89 24.43
N ILE A 98 -16.36 -15.92 23.95
CA ILE A 98 -17.82 -15.96 24.02
C ILE A 98 -18.35 -17.24 23.34
N CYS A 99 -17.88 -17.56 22.14
CA CYS A 99 -18.26 -18.78 21.43
C CYS A 99 -17.81 -20.06 22.16
N GLY A 100 -16.65 -20.02 22.82
CA GLY A 100 -16.13 -21.18 23.58
C GLY A 100 -16.88 -21.50 24.86
N PHE A 101 -17.65 -20.55 25.42
CA PHE A 101 -18.37 -20.73 26.66
C PHE A 101 -19.91 -20.81 26.50
N THR A 102 -20.45 -20.90 25.27
CA THR A 102 -21.89 -20.83 25.04
C THR A 102 -22.41 -21.91 24.11
N ASP A 103 -23.56 -22.49 24.52
CA ASP A 103 -24.41 -23.33 23.67
C ASP A 103 -25.63 -22.58 23.13
N GLN A 104 -25.81 -21.31 23.50
CA GLN A 104 -26.95 -20.52 23.06
C GLN A 104 -26.72 -19.88 21.69
N LEU A 105 -27.63 -20.14 20.76
CA LEU A 105 -27.54 -19.66 19.36
C LEU A 105 -27.31 -18.16 19.27
N ILE A 106 -28.05 -17.32 19.98
CA ILE A 106 -27.97 -15.86 19.90
C ILE A 106 -26.59 -15.37 20.37
N VAL A 107 -26.12 -15.90 21.52
CA VAL A 107 -24.81 -15.54 22.08
C VAL A 107 -23.69 -16.01 21.14
N MET A 108 -23.84 -17.19 20.54
CA MET A 108 -22.92 -17.70 19.51
C MET A 108 -22.86 -16.77 18.28
N ILE A 109 -24.01 -16.31 17.76
CA ILE A 109 -24.10 -15.36 16.64
C ILE A 109 -23.36 -14.05 16.98
N VAL A 110 -23.54 -13.52 18.19
CA VAL A 110 -22.83 -12.30 18.65
C VAL A 110 -21.33 -12.54 18.71
N GLY A 111 -20.88 -13.63 19.32
CA GLY A 111 -19.46 -14.01 19.36
C GLY A 111 -18.86 -14.14 17.96
N ARG A 112 -19.58 -14.76 17.04
CA ARG A 112 -19.19 -14.91 15.63
C ARG A 112 -19.13 -13.58 14.87
N ALA A 113 -20.05 -12.67 15.16
CA ALA A 113 -20.01 -11.32 14.62
C ALA A 113 -18.76 -10.55 15.11
N LEU A 114 -18.43 -10.66 16.41
CA LEU A 114 -17.19 -10.08 16.95
C LEU A 114 -15.94 -10.69 16.30
N GLN A 115 -15.91 -11.99 16.08
CA GLN A 115 -14.81 -12.65 15.34
C GLN A 115 -14.65 -12.09 13.94
N GLY A 116 -15.73 -11.67 13.26
CA GLY A 116 -15.70 -11.07 11.93
C GLY A 116 -14.83 -9.81 11.85
N PHE A 117 -14.69 -9.04 12.94
CA PHE A 117 -13.81 -7.85 12.98
C PHE A 117 -12.35 -8.16 12.71
N ALA A 118 -11.90 -9.41 12.93
CA ALA A 118 -10.55 -9.84 12.58
C ALA A 118 -10.21 -9.69 11.09
N MET A 119 -11.21 -9.68 10.19
CA MET A 119 -10.97 -9.48 8.76
C MET A 119 -10.32 -8.13 8.45
N GLY A 120 -10.51 -7.12 9.30
CA GLY A 120 -9.81 -5.84 9.23
C GLY A 120 -8.30 -5.93 9.43
N ALA A 121 -7.78 -7.02 10.01
CA ALA A 121 -6.34 -7.20 10.20
C ALA A 121 -5.57 -7.34 8.87
N ILE A 122 -6.21 -7.83 7.81
CA ILE A 122 -5.57 -8.01 6.49
C ILE A 122 -5.19 -6.68 5.85
N PRO A 123 -6.11 -5.71 5.61
CA PRO A 123 -5.76 -4.42 5.05
C PRO A 123 -4.82 -3.60 5.96
N LEU A 124 -4.97 -3.72 7.28
CA LEU A 124 -4.07 -3.08 8.24
C LEU A 124 -2.64 -3.64 8.14
N GLY A 125 -2.50 -4.97 8.04
CA GLY A 125 -1.21 -5.63 7.85
C GLY A 125 -0.53 -5.24 6.54
N ILE A 126 -1.30 -5.13 5.45
CA ILE A 126 -0.83 -4.65 4.15
C ILE A 126 -0.34 -3.20 4.25
N GLY A 127 -1.11 -2.32 4.91
CA GLY A 127 -0.74 -0.93 5.15
C GLY A 127 0.55 -0.80 5.98
N LEU A 128 0.67 -1.58 7.07
CA LEU A 128 1.89 -1.62 7.89
C LEU A 128 3.12 -2.08 7.09
N MET A 129 2.98 -3.11 6.25
CA MET A 129 4.08 -3.56 5.38
C MET A 129 4.52 -2.48 4.39
N ARG A 130 3.56 -1.71 3.83
CA ARG A 130 3.87 -0.60 2.93
C ARG A 130 4.67 0.50 3.64
N ASP A 131 4.27 0.85 4.86
CA ASP A 131 4.85 1.96 5.61
C ASP A 131 6.25 1.62 6.16
N GLU A 132 6.49 0.35 6.55
CA GLU A 132 7.69 -0.06 7.28
C GLU A 132 8.73 -0.78 6.41
N LEU A 133 8.39 -1.23 5.21
CA LEU A 133 9.31 -2.02 4.38
C LEU A 133 9.88 -1.23 3.20
N PRO A 134 11.16 -1.45 2.86
CA PRO A 134 11.74 -0.94 1.62
C PRO A 134 10.96 -1.44 0.39
N ARG A 135 10.87 -0.60 -0.64
CA ARG A 135 10.11 -0.90 -1.88
C ARG A 135 10.51 -2.23 -2.53
N GLU A 136 11.80 -2.60 -2.44
CA GLU A 136 12.34 -3.84 -3.02
C GLU A 136 11.78 -5.10 -2.35
N ARG A 137 11.42 -5.02 -1.06
CA ARG A 137 10.87 -6.13 -0.27
C ARG A 137 9.35 -6.16 -0.23
N LEU A 138 8.70 -5.06 -0.61
CA LEU A 138 7.26 -4.92 -0.52
C LEU A 138 6.52 -5.99 -1.34
N GLY A 139 6.98 -6.29 -2.56
CA GLY A 139 6.37 -7.31 -3.42
C GLY A 139 6.39 -8.71 -2.79
N SER A 140 7.51 -9.11 -2.19
CA SER A 140 7.62 -10.42 -1.51
C SER A 140 6.81 -10.48 -0.22
N ALA A 141 6.75 -9.38 0.53
CA ALA A 141 5.94 -9.27 1.74
C ALA A 141 4.44 -9.36 1.44
N MET A 142 3.98 -8.66 0.41
CA MET A 142 2.59 -8.75 -0.08
C MET A 142 2.21 -10.16 -0.51
N ALA A 143 3.11 -10.83 -1.22
CA ALA A 143 2.91 -12.22 -1.64
C ALA A 143 2.78 -13.15 -0.43
N LEU A 144 3.63 -12.98 0.58
CA LEU A 144 3.58 -13.80 1.80
C LEU A 144 2.31 -13.53 2.60
N MET A 145 1.89 -12.26 2.75
CA MET A 145 0.64 -11.89 3.41
C MET A 145 -0.58 -12.47 2.69
N SER A 146 -0.62 -12.39 1.36
CA SER A 146 -1.70 -12.97 0.56
C SER A 146 -1.74 -14.50 0.66
N SER A 147 -0.57 -15.13 0.68
CA SER A 147 -0.42 -16.59 0.81
C SER A 147 -0.83 -17.10 2.18
N SER A 148 -0.64 -16.29 3.23
CA SER A 148 -1.02 -16.67 4.61
C SER A 148 -2.52 -16.97 4.73
N ILE A 149 -3.36 -16.27 3.96
CA ILE A 149 -4.80 -16.52 3.90
C ILE A 149 -5.09 -17.93 3.35
N GLY A 150 -4.39 -18.31 2.28
CA GLY A 150 -4.53 -19.63 1.67
C GLY A 150 -4.03 -20.76 2.58
N VAL A 151 -2.86 -20.57 3.21
CA VAL A 151 -2.28 -21.53 4.16
C VAL A 151 -3.21 -21.70 5.37
N GLY A 152 -3.69 -20.59 5.94
CA GLY A 152 -4.61 -20.62 7.07
C GLY A 152 -5.89 -21.37 6.74
N GLY A 153 -6.54 -21.06 5.60
CA GLY A 153 -7.76 -21.75 5.15
C GLY A 153 -7.56 -23.21 4.82
N GLY A 154 -6.44 -23.55 4.14
CA GLY A 154 -6.12 -24.92 3.73
C GLY A 154 -5.76 -25.85 4.89
N LEU A 155 -4.97 -25.39 5.85
CA LEU A 155 -4.55 -26.19 7.00
C LEU A 155 -5.62 -26.21 8.11
N ALA A 156 -6.47 -25.20 8.19
CA ALA A 156 -7.50 -25.14 9.22
C ALA A 156 -8.55 -26.26 9.11
N LEU A 157 -8.92 -26.63 7.87
CA LEU A 157 -9.93 -27.66 7.64
C LEU A 157 -9.54 -29.03 8.23
N PRO A 158 -8.38 -29.62 7.88
CA PRO A 158 -7.99 -30.90 8.47
C PRO A 158 -7.69 -30.78 9.98
N ALA A 159 -7.13 -29.67 10.43
CA ALA A 159 -6.85 -29.46 11.86
C ALA A 159 -8.15 -29.33 12.66
N ALA A 160 -9.13 -28.57 12.19
CA ALA A 160 -10.44 -28.43 12.83
C ALA A 160 -11.23 -29.76 12.81
N ALA A 161 -11.15 -30.52 11.70
CA ALA A 161 -11.77 -31.85 11.63
C ALA A 161 -11.16 -32.83 12.64
N LEU A 162 -9.84 -32.80 12.81
CA LEU A 162 -9.15 -33.64 13.80
C LEU A 162 -9.58 -33.31 15.24
N VAL A 163 -9.66 -32.02 15.59
CA VAL A 163 -10.12 -31.55 16.89
C VAL A 163 -11.57 -31.96 17.12
N ALA A 164 -12.46 -31.72 16.14
CA ALA A 164 -13.87 -32.08 16.25
C ALA A 164 -14.15 -33.58 16.41
N GLN A 165 -13.22 -34.44 15.93
CA GLN A 165 -13.34 -35.90 16.09
C GLN A 165 -12.86 -36.42 17.45
N HIS A 166 -11.97 -35.70 18.15
CA HIS A 166 -11.30 -36.20 19.35
C HIS A 166 -11.52 -35.36 20.60
N ALA A 167 -12.11 -34.17 20.44
CA ALA A 167 -12.37 -33.23 21.54
C ALA A 167 -13.76 -32.61 21.42
N ASP A 168 -14.19 -31.93 22.46
CA ASP A 168 -15.38 -31.09 22.41
C ASP A 168 -15.22 -29.96 21.39
N TRP A 169 -16.27 -29.65 20.63
CA TRP A 169 -16.24 -28.67 19.54
C TRP A 169 -15.94 -27.25 20.03
N HIS A 170 -16.19 -26.89 21.28
CA HIS A 170 -15.81 -25.61 21.87
C HIS A 170 -14.30 -25.43 21.92
N THR A 171 -13.51 -26.52 21.96
CA THR A 171 -12.05 -26.49 21.91
C THR A 171 -11.54 -25.75 20.68
N LEU A 172 -12.28 -25.77 19.57
CA LEU A 172 -11.95 -25.03 18.37
C LEU A 172 -11.89 -23.52 18.64
N PHE A 173 -12.83 -22.99 19.43
CA PHE A 173 -12.89 -21.58 19.77
C PHE A 173 -11.81 -21.18 20.78
N PHE A 174 -11.52 -22.05 21.77
CA PHE A 174 -10.41 -21.81 22.69
C PHE A 174 -9.06 -21.86 21.98
N ALA A 175 -8.87 -22.76 21.02
CA ALA A 175 -7.69 -22.79 20.18
C ALA A 175 -7.55 -21.49 19.34
N ALA A 176 -8.66 -21.01 18.75
CA ALA A 176 -8.67 -19.75 18.02
C ALA A 176 -8.35 -18.55 18.93
N ALA A 177 -8.88 -18.52 20.15
CA ALA A 177 -8.57 -17.50 21.15
C ALA A 177 -7.08 -17.53 21.52
N GLY A 178 -6.50 -18.70 21.76
CA GLY A 178 -5.08 -18.87 22.07
C GLY A 178 -4.17 -18.38 20.94
N LEU A 179 -4.48 -18.76 19.70
CA LEU A 179 -3.76 -18.26 18.51
C LEU A 179 -3.92 -16.74 18.36
N GLY A 180 -5.09 -16.19 18.65
CA GLY A 180 -5.36 -14.76 18.63
C GLY A 180 -4.53 -13.99 19.66
N VAL A 181 -4.46 -14.49 20.90
CA VAL A 181 -3.62 -13.92 21.96
C VAL A 181 -2.14 -13.97 21.57
N LEU A 182 -1.66 -15.09 21.04
CA LEU A 182 -0.29 -15.22 20.55
C LEU A 182 0.00 -14.21 19.43
N SER A 183 -0.90 -14.08 18.45
CA SER A 183 -0.77 -13.11 17.36
C SER A 183 -0.74 -11.67 17.90
N MET A 184 -1.59 -11.35 18.88
CA MET A 184 -1.63 -10.04 19.55
C MET A 184 -0.32 -9.74 20.28
N LEU A 185 0.23 -10.71 21.02
CA LEU A 185 1.51 -10.58 21.72
C LEU A 185 2.67 -10.36 20.74
N LEU A 186 2.76 -11.19 19.69
CA LEU A 186 3.80 -11.04 18.68
C LEU A 186 3.70 -9.69 17.96
N THR A 187 2.49 -9.25 17.63
CA THR A 187 2.26 -7.92 17.02
C THR A 187 2.66 -6.80 17.96
N ALA A 188 2.34 -6.90 19.25
CA ALA A 188 2.70 -5.90 20.24
C ALA A 188 4.20 -5.80 20.48
N LEU A 189 4.94 -6.91 20.37
CA LEU A 189 6.39 -6.95 20.63
C LEU A 189 7.25 -6.62 19.41
N VAL A 190 6.78 -6.96 18.21
CA VAL A 190 7.62 -6.93 17.00
C VAL A 190 7.24 -5.80 16.03
N VAL A 191 5.95 -5.48 15.93
CA VAL A 191 5.46 -4.52 14.92
C VAL A 191 5.50 -3.11 15.50
N PRO A 192 6.25 -2.15 14.91
CA PRO A 192 6.24 -0.75 15.35
C PRO A 192 4.92 -0.06 14.97
N GLU A 193 4.62 1.06 15.62
CA GLU A 193 3.54 1.95 15.17
C GLU A 193 4.06 2.83 14.03
N THR A 194 3.28 2.95 12.96
CA THR A 194 3.63 3.79 11.82
C THR A 194 3.39 5.27 12.12
N SER A 195 4.25 6.14 11.60
CA SER A 195 4.09 7.59 11.67
C SER A 195 3.14 8.13 10.59
N VAL A 196 2.83 7.33 9.57
CA VAL A 196 1.95 7.72 8.45
C VAL A 196 0.50 7.66 8.92
N ARG A 197 -0.17 8.81 8.94
CA ARG A 197 -1.58 8.93 9.31
C ARG A 197 -2.31 9.82 8.30
N ALA A 198 -3.58 9.48 8.03
CA ALA A 198 -4.45 10.36 7.28
C ALA A 198 -4.88 11.56 8.15
N PRO A 199 -4.96 12.77 7.61
CA PRO A 199 -5.62 13.88 8.26
C PRO A 199 -7.13 13.69 8.29
N GLY A 200 -7.83 14.43 9.15
CA GLY A 200 -9.29 14.47 9.20
C GLY A 200 -9.92 13.68 10.32
N SER A 201 -11.24 13.54 10.30
CA SER A 201 -12.06 12.89 11.31
C SER A 201 -12.70 11.60 10.79
N PHE A 202 -13.16 10.75 11.72
CA PHE A 202 -13.87 9.53 11.35
C PHE A 202 -15.33 9.82 11.01
N ASP A 203 -15.75 9.45 9.80
CA ASP A 203 -17.13 9.57 9.34
C ASP A 203 -18.01 8.44 9.89
N VAL A 204 -18.68 8.73 11.00
CA VAL A 204 -19.61 7.77 11.66
C VAL A 204 -20.85 7.55 10.79
N ALA A 205 -21.37 8.60 10.14
CA ALA A 205 -22.56 8.49 9.31
C ALA A 205 -22.30 7.66 8.06
N GLY A 206 -21.14 7.88 7.41
CA GLY A 206 -20.67 7.06 6.29
C GLY A 206 -20.46 5.61 6.69
N ALA A 207 -19.88 5.35 7.87
CA ALA A 207 -19.66 4.00 8.38
C ALA A 207 -20.99 3.26 8.65
N LEU A 208 -21.98 3.93 9.22
CA LEU A 208 -23.32 3.37 9.45
C LEU A 208 -24.06 3.14 8.13
N GLY A 209 -24.05 4.10 7.22
CA GLY A 209 -24.70 3.98 5.90
C GLY A 209 -24.12 2.81 5.09
N LEU A 210 -22.79 2.71 5.02
CA LEU A 210 -22.12 1.59 4.36
C LEU A 210 -22.45 0.26 5.03
N SER A 211 -22.44 0.21 6.38
CA SER A 211 -22.74 -1.00 7.14
C SER A 211 -24.15 -1.51 6.86
N VAL A 212 -25.15 -0.64 6.94
CA VAL A 212 -26.56 -1.02 6.67
C VAL A 212 -26.74 -1.40 5.21
N GLY A 213 -26.12 -0.66 4.27
CA GLY A 213 -26.17 -0.99 2.85
C GLY A 213 -25.53 -2.34 2.52
N LEU A 214 -24.37 -2.65 3.12
CA LEU A 214 -23.69 -3.93 2.95
C LEU A 214 -24.48 -5.09 3.57
N VAL A 215 -25.04 -4.92 4.74
CA VAL A 215 -25.92 -5.94 5.36
C VAL A 215 -27.14 -6.17 4.48
N ALA A 216 -27.81 -5.10 4.01
CA ALA A 216 -28.95 -5.21 3.12
C ALA A 216 -28.61 -5.88 1.78
N LEU A 217 -27.36 -5.75 1.29
CA LEU A 217 -26.88 -6.40 0.07
C LEU A 217 -26.47 -7.86 0.30
N LEU A 218 -25.65 -8.13 1.31
CA LEU A 218 -25.02 -9.44 1.49
C LEU A 218 -25.95 -10.45 2.17
N LEU A 219 -26.86 -9.99 3.03
CA LEU A 219 -27.80 -10.84 3.72
C LEU A 219 -28.74 -11.59 2.76
N PRO A 220 -29.43 -10.94 1.80
CA PRO A 220 -30.23 -11.67 0.84
C PRO A 220 -29.37 -12.56 -0.07
N ILE A 221 -28.15 -12.17 -0.43
CA ILE A 221 -27.23 -13.03 -1.19
C ILE A 221 -26.99 -14.35 -0.44
N THR A 222 -26.69 -14.30 0.86
CA THR A 222 -26.38 -15.49 1.66
C THR A 222 -27.61 -16.34 1.98
N LYS A 223 -28.78 -15.73 2.09
CA LYS A 223 -30.04 -16.38 2.48
C LYS A 223 -31.02 -16.64 1.36
N ALA A 224 -30.72 -16.22 0.13
CA ALA A 224 -31.61 -16.38 -1.03
C ALA A 224 -31.95 -17.85 -1.34
N SER A 225 -31.07 -18.79 -1.03
CA SER A 225 -31.34 -20.23 -1.17
C SER A 225 -32.43 -20.73 -0.22
N GLU A 226 -32.54 -20.14 0.97
CA GLU A 226 -33.55 -20.50 1.99
C GLU A 226 -34.85 -19.71 1.79
N TRP A 227 -34.76 -18.40 1.53
CA TRP A 227 -35.92 -17.52 1.41
C TRP A 227 -36.56 -17.54 0.03
N GLY A 228 -35.86 -18.02 -1.00
CA GLY A 228 -36.23 -17.92 -2.39
C GLY A 228 -35.75 -16.62 -3.04
N TRP A 229 -35.13 -16.73 -4.21
CA TRP A 229 -34.61 -15.58 -4.96
C TRP A 229 -35.69 -14.58 -5.39
N GLY A 230 -36.89 -15.06 -5.68
CA GLY A 230 -38.05 -14.24 -6.06
C GLY A 230 -38.93 -13.81 -4.89
N SER A 231 -38.56 -14.11 -3.63
CA SER A 231 -39.37 -13.74 -2.49
C SER A 231 -39.40 -12.22 -2.26
N PRO A 232 -40.52 -11.66 -1.77
CA PRO A 232 -40.61 -10.23 -1.46
C PRO A 232 -39.53 -9.75 -0.46
N ARG A 233 -39.10 -10.63 0.46
CA ARG A 233 -38.04 -10.34 1.42
C ARG A 233 -36.68 -10.16 0.71
N THR A 234 -36.34 -11.08 -0.18
CA THR A 234 -35.07 -11.05 -0.94
C THR A 234 -35.03 -9.83 -1.87
N LEU A 235 -36.09 -9.63 -2.66
CA LEU A 235 -36.17 -8.50 -3.59
C LEU A 235 -36.28 -7.16 -2.87
N GLY A 236 -37.00 -7.08 -1.75
CA GLY A 236 -37.13 -5.89 -0.93
C GLY A 236 -35.78 -5.48 -0.31
N LEU A 237 -34.99 -6.44 0.19
CA LEU A 237 -33.65 -6.16 0.70
C LEU A 237 -32.67 -5.73 -0.40
N PHE A 238 -32.72 -6.33 -1.58
CA PHE A 238 -31.93 -5.85 -2.71
C PHE A 238 -32.31 -4.43 -3.13
N GLY A 239 -33.61 -4.12 -3.21
CA GLY A 239 -34.10 -2.76 -3.45
C GLY A 239 -33.64 -1.77 -2.38
N ALA A 240 -33.75 -2.15 -1.11
CA ALA A 240 -33.25 -1.36 0.00
C ALA A 240 -31.71 -1.16 -0.06
N ALA A 241 -30.95 -2.22 -0.38
CA ALA A 241 -29.50 -2.14 -0.54
C ALA A 241 -29.09 -1.12 -1.61
N VAL A 242 -29.72 -1.18 -2.79
CA VAL A 242 -29.47 -0.24 -3.88
C VAL A 242 -29.79 1.19 -3.45
N LEU A 243 -30.96 1.41 -2.83
CA LEU A 243 -31.37 2.72 -2.37
C LEU A 243 -30.40 3.28 -1.31
N ILE A 244 -30.06 2.48 -0.30
CA ILE A 244 -29.17 2.90 0.80
C ILE A 244 -27.76 3.17 0.26
N LEU A 245 -27.21 2.31 -0.58
CA LEU A 245 -25.87 2.49 -1.14
C LEU A 245 -25.78 3.68 -2.10
N VAL A 246 -26.84 3.97 -2.85
CA VAL A 246 -26.90 5.19 -3.69
C VAL A 246 -26.97 6.44 -2.83
N LEU A 247 -27.86 6.47 -1.81
CA LEU A 247 -27.95 7.60 -0.88
C LEU A 247 -26.64 7.80 -0.12
N TRP A 248 -26.03 6.72 0.36
CA TRP A 248 -24.71 6.72 1.00
C TRP A 248 -23.65 7.27 0.04
N GLY A 249 -23.61 6.83 -1.19
CA GLY A 249 -22.64 7.31 -2.19
C GLY A 249 -22.79 8.79 -2.50
N VAL A 250 -24.03 9.31 -2.60
CA VAL A 250 -24.28 10.74 -2.77
C VAL A 250 -23.84 11.54 -1.54
N MET A 251 -24.05 11.01 -0.35
CA MET A 251 -23.61 11.62 0.91
C MET A 251 -22.07 11.66 0.97
N GLU A 252 -21.40 10.54 0.69
CA GLU A 252 -19.95 10.38 0.73
C GLU A 252 -19.23 11.35 -0.24
N LEU A 253 -19.83 11.60 -1.42
CA LEU A 253 -19.30 12.58 -2.39
C LEU A 253 -19.37 14.03 -1.91
N ARG A 254 -20.17 14.33 -0.87
CA ARG A 254 -20.36 15.68 -0.31
C ARG A 254 -19.59 15.94 0.98
N ILE A 255 -19.10 14.87 1.63
CA ILE A 255 -18.33 14.95 2.88
C ILE A 255 -16.87 15.27 2.56
N ALA A 256 -16.25 16.15 3.37
CA ALA A 256 -14.84 16.52 3.19
C ALA A 256 -13.88 15.38 3.55
N ASP A 257 -14.17 14.64 4.63
CA ASP A 257 -13.38 13.52 5.12
C ASP A 257 -14.18 12.22 5.01
N PRO A 258 -14.41 11.65 3.80
CA PRO A 258 -15.27 10.50 3.62
C PRO A 258 -14.65 9.23 4.22
N LEU A 259 -15.51 8.27 4.61
CA LEU A 259 -15.05 6.93 5.02
C LEU A 259 -14.33 6.21 3.88
N VAL A 260 -14.89 6.32 2.68
CA VAL A 260 -14.35 5.78 1.43
C VAL A 260 -14.36 6.89 0.38
N ASP A 261 -13.19 7.32 -0.06
CA ASP A 261 -13.13 8.29 -1.16
C ASP A 261 -13.58 7.64 -2.47
N LEU A 262 -14.83 7.96 -2.84
CA LEU A 262 -15.43 7.46 -4.09
C LEU A 262 -14.76 8.04 -5.33
N ARG A 263 -14.12 9.22 -5.24
CA ARG A 263 -13.38 9.83 -6.36
C ARG A 263 -12.11 9.03 -6.64
N THR A 264 -11.37 8.69 -5.60
CA THR A 264 -10.21 7.78 -5.70
C THR A 264 -10.64 6.39 -6.14
N THR A 265 -11.76 5.88 -5.62
CA THR A 265 -12.34 4.57 -6.00
C THR A 265 -12.77 4.53 -7.46
N ALA A 266 -13.28 5.63 -8.01
CA ALA A 266 -13.69 5.74 -9.42
C ALA A 266 -12.51 5.86 -10.39
N ARG A 267 -11.29 6.09 -9.92
CA ARG A 267 -10.10 6.05 -10.79
C ARG A 267 -10.03 4.70 -11.50
N ARG A 268 -9.79 4.73 -12.80
CA ARG A 268 -9.83 3.54 -13.66
C ARG A 268 -9.00 2.36 -13.11
N GLU A 269 -7.83 2.63 -12.54
CA GLU A 269 -6.96 1.59 -11.98
C GLU A 269 -7.58 0.94 -10.75
N VAL A 270 -8.11 1.73 -9.82
CA VAL A 270 -8.73 1.25 -8.58
C VAL A 270 -10.02 0.51 -8.89
N LEU A 271 -10.88 1.09 -9.74
CA LEU A 271 -12.17 0.50 -10.11
C LEU A 271 -11.99 -0.86 -10.80
N LEU A 272 -11.14 -0.95 -11.83
CA LEU A 272 -10.91 -2.20 -12.54
C LEU A 272 -10.25 -3.26 -11.66
N THR A 273 -9.35 -2.85 -10.73
CA THR A 273 -8.74 -3.76 -9.76
C THR A 273 -9.80 -4.31 -8.78
N ASN A 274 -10.71 -3.46 -8.32
CA ASN A 274 -11.80 -3.85 -7.44
C ASN A 274 -12.81 -4.79 -8.13
N LEU A 275 -13.17 -4.53 -9.39
CA LEU A 275 -14.01 -5.43 -10.18
C LEU A 275 -13.30 -6.79 -10.41
N ALA A 276 -12.01 -6.79 -10.74
CA ALA A 276 -11.22 -8.01 -10.85
C ALA A 276 -11.19 -8.79 -9.52
N SER A 277 -11.14 -8.09 -8.37
CA SER A 277 -11.16 -8.72 -7.05
C SER A 277 -12.42 -9.51 -6.77
N ILE A 278 -13.58 -9.05 -7.27
CA ILE A 278 -14.85 -9.79 -7.16
C ILE A 278 -14.72 -11.16 -7.87
N THR A 279 -14.21 -11.19 -9.09
CA THR A 279 -14.10 -12.44 -9.86
C THR A 279 -13.08 -13.41 -9.27
N VAL A 280 -11.98 -12.90 -8.70
CA VAL A 280 -11.00 -13.71 -7.97
C VAL A 280 -11.59 -14.26 -6.67
N GLY A 281 -12.44 -13.49 -5.98
CA GLY A 281 -13.21 -13.95 -4.82
C GLY A 281 -14.18 -15.08 -5.17
N VAL A 282 -14.90 -14.95 -6.29
CA VAL A 282 -15.77 -16.03 -6.82
C VAL A 282 -14.97 -17.31 -7.04
N ALA A 283 -13.82 -17.20 -7.71
CA ALA A 283 -12.97 -18.35 -8.00
C ALA A 283 -12.44 -19.02 -6.70
N PHE A 284 -11.96 -18.25 -5.75
CA PHE A 284 -11.44 -18.79 -4.50
C PHE A 284 -12.47 -19.60 -3.72
N TYR A 285 -13.71 -19.09 -3.65
CA TYR A 285 -14.74 -19.75 -2.86
C TYR A 285 -15.34 -20.99 -3.59
N ALA A 286 -15.42 -20.96 -4.90
CA ALA A 286 -15.95 -22.05 -5.71
C ALA A 286 -15.25 -23.39 -5.42
N ILE A 287 -13.92 -23.41 -5.42
CA ILE A 287 -13.14 -24.62 -5.15
C ILE A 287 -13.32 -25.09 -3.71
N SER A 288 -13.39 -24.14 -2.77
CA SER A 288 -13.56 -24.44 -1.34
C SER A 288 -14.94 -25.05 -1.02
N LEU A 289 -15.94 -24.79 -1.84
CA LEU A 289 -17.28 -25.34 -1.69
C LEU A 289 -17.46 -26.67 -2.43
N VAL A 290 -16.96 -26.76 -3.66
CA VAL A 290 -17.21 -27.90 -4.57
C VAL A 290 -16.35 -29.12 -4.23
N LEU A 291 -15.03 -28.95 -4.07
CA LEU A 291 -14.13 -30.11 -3.88
C LEU A 291 -14.37 -30.88 -2.59
N PRO A 292 -14.56 -30.25 -1.42
CA PRO A 292 -14.84 -31.00 -0.19
C PRO A 292 -16.15 -31.79 -0.25
N GLN A 293 -17.17 -31.26 -0.92
CA GLN A 293 -18.43 -31.97 -1.09
C GLN A 293 -18.29 -33.19 -1.98
N LEU A 294 -17.65 -33.06 -3.17
CA LEU A 294 -17.38 -34.17 -4.07
C LEU A 294 -16.56 -35.28 -3.40
N LEU A 295 -15.52 -34.88 -2.65
CA LEU A 295 -14.63 -35.82 -1.96
C LEU A 295 -15.37 -36.64 -0.89
N GLN A 296 -16.33 -36.04 -0.19
CA GLN A 296 -17.06 -36.67 0.92
C GLN A 296 -18.33 -37.41 0.48
N LEU A 297 -18.79 -37.23 -0.78
CA LEU A 297 -19.95 -37.96 -1.28
C LEU A 297 -19.72 -39.47 -1.25
N PRO A 298 -20.72 -40.28 -0.84
CA PRO A 298 -20.61 -41.72 -0.85
C PRO A 298 -20.33 -42.29 -2.24
N THR A 299 -19.56 -43.36 -2.31
CA THR A 299 -19.26 -44.07 -3.58
C THR A 299 -20.51 -44.70 -4.21
N SER A 300 -21.58 -44.90 -3.44
CA SER A 300 -22.88 -45.40 -3.92
C SER A 300 -23.57 -44.49 -4.93
N THR A 301 -23.15 -43.19 -5.02
CA THR A 301 -23.61 -42.26 -6.10
C THR A 301 -23.03 -42.60 -7.47
N GLY A 302 -21.98 -43.43 -7.54
CA GLY A 302 -21.26 -43.75 -8.78
C GLY A 302 -20.20 -42.73 -9.20
N TYR A 303 -20.17 -41.55 -8.55
CA TYR A 303 -19.18 -40.49 -8.81
C TYR A 303 -18.57 -39.88 -7.53
N GLY A 304 -19.19 -40.12 -6.39
CA GLY A 304 -18.66 -39.67 -5.09
C GLY A 304 -17.36 -40.42 -4.73
N LEU A 305 -16.44 -39.71 -4.09
CA LEU A 305 -15.09 -40.25 -3.81
C LEU A 305 -14.97 -40.93 -2.45
N GLY A 306 -16.01 -40.88 -1.59
CA GLY A 306 -16.11 -41.61 -0.32
C GLY A 306 -15.04 -41.28 0.72
N GLN A 307 -14.43 -40.10 0.64
CA GLN A 307 -13.34 -39.74 1.54
C GLN A 307 -13.83 -39.22 2.87
N SER A 308 -13.08 -39.48 3.94
CA SER A 308 -13.31 -38.87 5.23
C SER A 308 -13.09 -37.35 5.15
N MET A 309 -13.68 -36.61 6.09
CA MET A 309 -13.53 -35.15 6.17
C MET A 309 -12.06 -34.72 6.29
N VAL A 310 -11.24 -35.45 7.05
CA VAL A 310 -9.79 -35.18 7.20
C VAL A 310 -9.08 -35.35 5.87
N VAL A 311 -9.34 -36.45 5.15
CA VAL A 311 -8.73 -36.71 3.83
C VAL A 311 -9.21 -35.68 2.81
N ALA A 312 -10.47 -35.31 2.80
CA ALA A 312 -11.01 -34.25 1.96
C ALA A 312 -10.30 -32.90 2.23
N GLY A 313 -10.11 -32.55 3.50
CA GLY A 313 -9.32 -31.38 3.92
C GLY A 313 -7.87 -31.45 3.43
N LEU A 314 -7.22 -32.60 3.55
CA LEU A 314 -5.84 -32.82 3.07
C LEU A 314 -5.73 -32.74 1.54
N CYS A 315 -6.75 -33.18 0.80
CA CYS A 315 -6.78 -33.02 -0.67
C CYS A 315 -6.93 -31.58 -1.12
N VAL A 316 -7.57 -30.73 -0.31
CA VAL A 316 -7.73 -29.29 -0.61
C VAL A 316 -6.60 -28.43 -0.03
N ALA A 317 -5.92 -28.88 1.03
CA ALA A 317 -4.79 -28.17 1.65
C ALA A 317 -3.70 -27.70 0.67
N PRO A 318 -3.35 -28.46 -0.39
CA PRO A 318 -2.40 -28.02 -1.41
C PRO A 318 -2.77 -26.71 -2.10
N LEU A 319 -4.04 -26.31 -2.14
CA LEU A 319 -4.48 -24.99 -2.62
C LEU A 319 -3.72 -23.86 -1.90
N GLY A 320 -3.75 -23.88 -0.57
CA GLY A 320 -3.11 -22.85 0.25
C GLY A 320 -1.58 -22.95 0.25
N LEU A 321 -1.04 -24.17 0.31
CA LEU A 321 0.40 -24.38 0.26
C LEU A 321 0.99 -23.90 -1.06
N THR A 322 0.33 -24.14 -2.17
CA THR A 322 0.79 -23.69 -3.49
C THR A 322 0.76 -22.17 -3.60
N MET A 323 -0.23 -21.50 -3.01
CA MET A 323 -0.24 -20.03 -2.92
C MET A 323 1.05 -19.51 -2.25
N MET A 324 1.56 -20.18 -1.22
CA MET A 324 2.79 -19.79 -0.54
C MET A 324 4.03 -20.03 -1.42
N PHE A 325 4.13 -21.19 -2.07
CA PHE A 325 5.27 -21.53 -2.92
C PHE A 325 5.34 -20.66 -4.20
N VAL A 326 4.22 -20.12 -4.66
CA VAL A 326 4.15 -19.23 -5.82
C VAL A 326 4.51 -17.77 -5.46
N ALA A 327 4.57 -17.41 -4.19
CA ALA A 327 4.91 -16.04 -3.76
C ALA A 327 6.26 -15.51 -4.32
N PRO A 328 7.37 -16.30 -4.33
CA PRO A 328 8.63 -15.84 -4.97
C PRO A 328 8.51 -15.68 -6.49
N LEU A 329 7.68 -16.49 -7.14
CA LEU A 329 7.40 -16.36 -8.58
C LEU A 329 6.64 -15.08 -8.87
N TYR A 330 5.61 -14.76 -8.06
CA TYR A 330 4.93 -13.48 -8.14
C TYR A 330 5.91 -12.31 -8.02
N ALA A 331 6.78 -12.31 -7.00
CA ALA A 331 7.74 -11.23 -6.77
C ALA A 331 8.66 -11.01 -8.00
N ARG A 332 9.11 -12.09 -8.65
CA ARG A 332 9.93 -12.03 -9.88
C ARG A 332 9.14 -11.47 -11.08
N ILE A 333 7.90 -11.91 -11.27
CA ILE A 333 7.04 -11.44 -12.38
C ILE A 333 6.70 -9.98 -12.16
N ALA A 334 6.26 -9.61 -10.96
CA ALA A 334 5.89 -8.24 -10.61
C ALA A 334 7.05 -7.26 -10.76
N ALA A 335 8.28 -7.67 -10.37
CA ALA A 335 9.49 -6.84 -10.54
C ALA A 335 9.87 -6.65 -12.02
N ARG A 336 9.68 -7.66 -12.87
CA ARG A 336 10.08 -7.61 -14.28
C ARG A 336 9.01 -7.03 -15.20
N ARG A 337 7.75 -7.42 -15.02
CA ARG A 337 6.63 -7.13 -15.93
C ARG A 337 5.47 -6.35 -15.28
N GLY A 338 5.57 -6.06 -13.99
CA GLY A 338 4.53 -5.37 -13.21
C GLY A 338 3.42 -6.30 -12.70
N PRO A 339 2.67 -5.86 -11.67
CA PRO A 339 1.64 -6.66 -11.02
C PRO A 339 0.41 -6.95 -11.92
N LYS A 340 0.11 -6.10 -12.93
CA LYS A 340 -0.94 -6.38 -13.93
C LYS A 340 -0.72 -7.69 -14.66
N VAL A 341 0.51 -7.94 -15.13
CA VAL A 341 0.85 -9.18 -15.87
C VAL A 341 0.71 -10.39 -14.97
N SER A 342 1.10 -10.28 -13.70
CA SER A 342 0.93 -11.35 -12.72
C SER A 342 -0.54 -11.64 -12.44
N LEU A 343 -1.39 -10.61 -12.34
CA LEU A 343 -2.83 -10.77 -12.17
C LEU A 343 -3.45 -11.53 -13.36
N LEU A 344 -3.17 -11.10 -14.59
CA LEU A 344 -3.66 -11.75 -15.80
C LEU A 344 -3.20 -13.21 -15.90
N LEU A 345 -1.91 -13.48 -15.65
CA LEU A 345 -1.38 -14.84 -15.64
C LEU A 345 -2.05 -15.69 -14.57
N GLY A 346 -2.22 -15.14 -13.35
CA GLY A 346 -2.91 -15.82 -12.26
C GLY A 346 -4.34 -16.21 -12.63
N MET A 347 -5.10 -15.28 -13.21
CA MET A 347 -6.47 -15.54 -13.67
C MET A 347 -6.52 -16.57 -14.80
N LEU A 348 -5.58 -16.53 -15.75
CA LEU A 348 -5.50 -17.55 -16.82
C LEU A 348 -5.23 -18.93 -16.22
N VAL A 349 -4.31 -19.06 -15.27
CA VAL A 349 -4.02 -20.33 -14.58
C VAL A 349 -5.25 -20.83 -13.81
N ILE A 350 -6.00 -19.95 -13.13
CA ILE A 350 -7.28 -20.33 -12.50
C ILE A 350 -8.25 -20.87 -13.53
N GLY A 351 -8.41 -20.16 -14.66
CA GLY A 351 -9.31 -20.59 -15.75
C GLY A 351 -8.95 -21.97 -16.33
N VAL A 352 -7.65 -22.24 -16.51
CA VAL A 352 -7.14 -23.56 -16.93
C VAL A 352 -7.44 -24.62 -15.86
N GLY A 353 -7.24 -24.28 -14.56
CA GLY A 353 -7.52 -25.19 -13.45
C GLY A 353 -8.99 -25.60 -13.36
N TYR A 354 -9.91 -24.65 -13.51
CA TYR A 354 -11.35 -24.94 -13.52
C TYR A 354 -11.80 -25.62 -14.81
N GLY A 355 -11.40 -25.10 -15.99
CA GLY A 355 -11.78 -25.65 -17.27
C GLY A 355 -11.26 -27.09 -17.47
N GLY A 356 -9.98 -27.33 -17.17
CA GLY A 356 -9.39 -28.69 -17.18
C GLY A 356 -9.96 -29.58 -16.09
N GLY A 357 -10.28 -29.01 -14.94
CA GLY A 357 -10.85 -29.69 -13.79
C GLY A 357 -12.21 -30.36 -14.05
N ILE A 358 -12.99 -29.87 -15.03
CA ILE A 358 -14.28 -30.48 -15.39
C ILE A 358 -14.15 -31.96 -15.73
N GLY A 359 -13.02 -32.37 -16.34
CA GLY A 359 -12.72 -33.76 -16.66
C GLY A 359 -11.95 -34.53 -15.56
N LEU A 360 -11.47 -33.85 -14.52
CA LEU A 360 -10.59 -34.39 -13.49
C LEU A 360 -11.30 -34.52 -12.12
N MET A 361 -12.47 -35.20 -12.09
CA MET A 361 -13.30 -35.33 -10.87
C MET A 361 -13.57 -36.79 -10.49
N GLN A 362 -12.75 -37.74 -10.98
CA GLN A 362 -13.04 -39.17 -10.82
C GLN A 362 -12.20 -39.85 -9.72
N ALA A 363 -11.15 -39.19 -9.24
CA ALA A 363 -10.26 -39.74 -8.20
C ALA A 363 -9.73 -38.64 -7.27
N PRO A 364 -9.42 -38.93 -5.99
CA PRO A 364 -8.92 -37.95 -5.03
C PRO A 364 -7.64 -37.22 -5.47
N TRP A 365 -6.69 -37.91 -6.12
CA TRP A 365 -5.45 -37.30 -6.62
C TRP A 365 -5.69 -36.26 -7.72
N GLN A 366 -6.77 -36.41 -8.52
CA GLN A 366 -7.14 -35.45 -9.54
C GLN A 366 -7.62 -34.15 -8.90
N THR A 367 -8.35 -34.21 -7.79
CA THR A 367 -8.78 -33.03 -7.04
C THR A 367 -7.60 -32.28 -6.44
N VAL A 368 -6.51 -33.01 -6.04
CA VAL A 368 -5.26 -32.41 -5.60
C VAL A 368 -4.60 -31.63 -6.74
N ILE A 369 -4.57 -32.13 -7.96
CA ILE A 369 -4.04 -31.40 -9.12
C ILE A 369 -4.83 -30.11 -9.36
N ILE A 370 -6.16 -30.18 -9.32
CA ILE A 370 -7.02 -29.00 -9.45
C ILE A 370 -6.69 -27.98 -8.36
N ALA A 371 -6.56 -28.44 -7.09
CA ALA A 371 -6.23 -27.59 -5.96
C ALA A 371 -4.86 -26.91 -6.13
N VAL A 372 -3.85 -27.63 -6.63
CA VAL A 372 -2.51 -27.09 -6.91
C VAL A 372 -2.57 -26.03 -8.02
N VAL A 373 -3.19 -26.33 -9.16
CA VAL A 373 -3.23 -25.40 -10.30
C VAL A 373 -4.03 -24.16 -9.97
N VAL A 374 -5.23 -24.31 -9.41
CA VAL A 374 -6.07 -23.17 -9.01
C VAL A 374 -5.39 -22.38 -7.91
N GLY A 375 -4.74 -23.05 -6.95
CA GLY A 375 -3.97 -22.40 -5.87
C GLY A 375 -2.81 -21.57 -6.39
N ALA A 376 -2.07 -22.06 -7.40
CA ALA A 376 -1.02 -21.29 -8.06
C ALA A 376 -1.56 -19.99 -8.70
N GLY A 377 -2.66 -20.09 -9.41
CA GLY A 377 -3.31 -18.95 -10.04
C GLY A 377 -3.84 -17.94 -9.03
N ILE A 378 -4.52 -18.41 -7.98
CA ILE A 378 -5.04 -17.57 -6.89
C ILE A 378 -3.88 -16.88 -6.17
N GLY A 379 -2.77 -17.56 -5.89
CA GLY A 379 -1.58 -16.97 -5.26
C GLY A 379 -1.01 -15.79 -6.04
N LEU A 380 -0.91 -15.91 -7.37
CA LEU A 380 -0.51 -14.81 -8.25
C LEU A 380 -1.52 -13.64 -8.23
N ALA A 381 -2.81 -13.95 -8.33
CA ALA A 381 -3.87 -12.94 -8.39
C ALA A 381 -4.00 -12.18 -7.05
N TYR A 382 -4.09 -12.89 -5.91
CA TYR A 382 -4.23 -12.29 -4.57
C TYR A 382 -3.05 -11.39 -4.20
N SER A 383 -1.82 -11.77 -4.61
CA SER A 383 -0.63 -10.95 -4.38
C SER A 383 -0.60 -9.69 -5.25
N SER A 384 -1.23 -9.74 -6.44
CA SER A 384 -1.25 -8.63 -7.39
C SER A 384 -2.23 -7.53 -6.99
N LEU A 385 -3.40 -7.90 -6.43
CA LEU A 385 -4.50 -6.96 -6.15
C LEU A 385 -4.09 -5.84 -5.16
N PRO A 386 -3.51 -6.13 -3.98
CA PRO A 386 -3.06 -5.08 -3.08
C PRO A 386 -1.95 -4.21 -3.68
N ALA A 387 -1.05 -4.81 -4.46
CA ALA A 387 0.04 -4.08 -5.11
C ALA A 387 -0.47 -3.07 -6.15
N LEU A 388 -1.53 -3.43 -6.90
CA LEU A 388 -2.20 -2.54 -7.85
C LEU A 388 -2.91 -1.39 -7.13
N ILE A 389 -3.60 -1.66 -6.03
CA ILE A 389 -4.26 -0.64 -5.21
C ILE A 389 -3.23 0.33 -4.62
N ILE A 390 -2.18 -0.19 -3.98
CA ILE A 390 -1.12 0.63 -3.37
C ILE A 390 -0.44 1.53 -4.41
N GLY A 391 -0.27 1.05 -5.63
CA GLY A 391 0.32 1.83 -6.71
C GLY A 391 -0.56 2.98 -7.23
N ALA A 392 -1.85 2.98 -6.89
CA ALA A 392 -2.86 3.90 -7.42
C ALA A 392 -3.42 4.89 -6.39
N VAL A 393 -3.07 4.73 -5.09
CA VAL A 393 -3.61 5.54 -4.00
C VAL A 393 -2.50 6.20 -3.17
N ASP A 394 -2.87 7.28 -2.47
CA ASP A 394 -1.97 7.97 -1.55
C ASP A 394 -1.52 7.05 -0.39
N PRO A 395 -0.28 7.19 0.12
CA PRO A 395 0.18 6.47 1.31
C PRO A 395 -0.73 6.57 2.53
N SER A 396 -1.35 7.72 2.75
CA SER A 396 -2.26 7.98 3.87
C SER A 396 -3.60 7.26 3.78
N GLU A 397 -4.03 6.82 2.58
CA GLU A 397 -5.33 6.18 2.32
C GLU A 397 -5.21 4.67 2.05
N THR A 398 -4.05 4.09 2.26
CA THR A 398 -3.75 2.69 1.92
C THR A 398 -4.65 1.69 2.65
N GLY A 399 -4.94 1.93 3.93
CA GLY A 399 -5.79 1.05 4.74
C GLY A 399 -7.23 1.03 4.23
N ALA A 400 -7.82 2.21 3.98
CA ALA A 400 -9.17 2.35 3.45
C ALA A 400 -9.31 1.70 2.06
N ALA A 401 -8.38 1.97 1.15
CA ALA A 401 -8.42 1.43 -0.21
C ALA A 401 -8.23 -0.09 -0.27
N ASN A 402 -7.31 -0.66 0.53
CA ASN A 402 -7.16 -2.12 0.64
C ASN A 402 -8.32 -2.75 1.41
N GLY A 403 -8.93 -2.04 2.35
CA GLY A 403 -10.17 -2.43 3.02
C GLY A 403 -11.29 -2.62 2.00
N LEU A 404 -11.50 -1.63 1.13
CA LEU A 404 -12.48 -1.70 0.05
C LEU A 404 -12.16 -2.84 -0.94
N ASN A 405 -10.90 -3.03 -1.32
CA ASN A 405 -10.50 -4.14 -2.19
C ASN A 405 -10.79 -5.51 -1.56
N THR A 406 -10.55 -5.65 -0.26
CA THR A 406 -10.89 -6.87 0.48
C THR A 406 -12.41 -7.07 0.58
N LEU A 407 -13.18 -6.00 0.75
CA LEU A 407 -14.64 -6.02 0.70
C LEU A 407 -15.15 -6.51 -0.67
N MET A 408 -14.62 -5.99 -1.78
CA MET A 408 -15.00 -6.44 -3.13
C MET A 408 -14.76 -7.94 -3.31
N ARG A 409 -13.66 -8.45 -2.80
CA ARG A 409 -13.34 -9.88 -2.79
C ARG A 409 -14.33 -10.67 -1.93
N SER A 410 -14.75 -10.14 -0.79
CA SER A 410 -15.77 -10.76 0.07
C SER A 410 -17.16 -10.78 -0.58
N ILE A 411 -17.52 -9.75 -1.34
CA ILE A 411 -18.72 -9.77 -2.18
C ILE A 411 -18.63 -10.92 -3.19
N GLY A 412 -17.48 -11.08 -3.86
CA GLY A 412 -17.24 -12.19 -4.78
C GLY A 412 -17.42 -13.56 -4.12
N THR A 413 -16.89 -13.77 -2.91
CA THR A 413 -17.07 -15.03 -2.17
C THR A 413 -18.53 -15.28 -1.80
N SER A 414 -19.27 -14.23 -1.41
CA SER A 414 -20.70 -14.33 -1.08
C SER A 414 -21.56 -14.67 -2.31
N VAL A 415 -21.27 -14.03 -3.44
CA VAL A 415 -21.94 -14.32 -4.72
C VAL A 415 -21.66 -15.77 -5.16
N SER A 416 -20.41 -16.22 -5.05
CA SER A 416 -20.03 -17.60 -5.35
C SER A 416 -20.76 -18.60 -4.48
N SER A 417 -20.83 -18.36 -3.17
CA SER A 417 -21.56 -19.20 -2.22
C SER A 417 -23.04 -19.35 -2.61
N ALA A 418 -23.68 -18.23 -2.92
CA ALA A 418 -25.11 -18.21 -3.27
C ALA A 418 -25.40 -18.90 -4.61
N VAL A 419 -24.62 -18.56 -5.65
CA VAL A 419 -24.85 -19.09 -7.01
C VAL A 419 -24.49 -20.57 -7.09
N ILE A 420 -23.32 -20.97 -6.60
CA ILE A 420 -22.89 -22.37 -6.62
C ILE A 420 -23.74 -23.21 -5.67
N GLY A 421 -24.06 -22.70 -4.48
CA GLY A 421 -24.97 -23.37 -3.55
C GLY A 421 -26.35 -23.63 -4.16
N MET A 422 -26.90 -22.64 -4.89
CA MET A 422 -28.16 -22.81 -5.63
C MET A 422 -28.05 -23.86 -6.74
N VAL A 423 -26.97 -23.87 -7.53
CA VAL A 423 -26.74 -24.85 -8.59
C VAL A 423 -26.68 -26.25 -8.01
N LEU A 424 -25.89 -26.47 -6.96
CA LEU A 424 -25.74 -27.76 -6.30
C LEU A 424 -27.06 -28.23 -5.66
N ALA A 425 -27.86 -27.31 -5.10
CA ALA A 425 -29.17 -27.64 -4.52
C ALA A 425 -30.22 -27.97 -5.58
N ARG A 426 -30.25 -27.26 -6.71
CA ARG A 426 -31.23 -27.51 -7.80
C ARG A 426 -30.85 -28.70 -8.67
N MET A 427 -29.57 -28.96 -8.83
CA MET A 427 -29.03 -30.11 -9.58
C MET A 427 -28.66 -31.22 -8.60
N SER A 428 -29.63 -31.68 -7.82
CA SER A 428 -29.46 -32.74 -6.80
C SER A 428 -30.43 -33.91 -7.09
N GLU A 429 -30.01 -35.09 -6.62
CA GLU A 429 -30.76 -36.34 -6.74
C GLU A 429 -31.01 -36.94 -5.36
N PRO A 430 -32.12 -37.65 -5.15
CA PRO A 430 -32.41 -38.35 -3.90
C PRO A 430 -31.49 -39.58 -3.77
N LEU A 431 -30.78 -39.67 -2.63
CA LEU A 431 -30.02 -40.84 -2.23
C LEU A 431 -30.54 -41.35 -0.86
N GLY A 432 -31.57 -42.21 -0.92
CA GLY A 432 -32.29 -42.61 0.31
C GLY A 432 -32.99 -41.44 0.99
N PRO A 433 -32.76 -41.17 2.27
CA PRO A 433 -33.41 -40.08 2.99
C PRO A 433 -32.77 -38.69 2.74
N ILE A 434 -31.66 -38.62 2.02
CA ILE A 434 -30.92 -37.38 1.75
C ILE A 434 -30.88 -37.06 0.27
N THR A 435 -30.74 -35.77 -0.07
CA THR A 435 -30.46 -35.30 -1.43
C THR A 435 -29.00 -34.95 -1.58
N VAL A 436 -28.39 -35.39 -2.70
CA VAL A 436 -26.98 -35.14 -2.98
C VAL A 436 -26.82 -34.42 -4.33
N PRO A 437 -25.86 -33.49 -4.48
CA PRO A 437 -25.61 -32.82 -5.74
C PRO A 437 -25.16 -33.81 -6.81
N THR A 438 -25.64 -33.63 -8.05
CA THR A 438 -25.24 -34.48 -9.19
C THR A 438 -23.85 -34.11 -9.70
N MET A 439 -23.18 -35.03 -10.42
CA MET A 439 -21.94 -34.73 -11.12
C MET A 439 -22.08 -33.55 -12.10
N ALA A 440 -23.24 -33.43 -12.77
CA ALA A 440 -23.55 -32.30 -13.64
C ALA A 440 -23.56 -30.98 -12.87
N GLY A 441 -24.08 -30.95 -11.62
CA GLY A 441 -24.06 -29.77 -10.73
C GLY A 441 -22.64 -29.32 -10.42
N PHE A 442 -21.72 -30.25 -10.11
CA PHE A 442 -20.30 -29.93 -9.89
C PHE A 442 -19.63 -29.37 -11.15
N ARG A 443 -19.88 -29.96 -12.33
CA ARG A 443 -19.34 -29.47 -13.61
C ARG A 443 -19.88 -28.08 -13.97
N VAL A 444 -21.16 -27.82 -13.79
CA VAL A 444 -21.77 -26.50 -14.02
C VAL A 444 -21.18 -25.47 -13.05
N SER A 445 -20.92 -25.82 -11.80
CA SER A 445 -20.26 -24.94 -10.84
C SER A 445 -18.84 -24.54 -11.30
N PHE A 446 -18.09 -25.47 -11.89
CA PHE A 446 -16.76 -25.17 -12.45
C PHE A 446 -16.85 -24.33 -13.73
N LEU A 447 -17.86 -24.54 -14.57
CA LEU A 447 -18.13 -23.69 -15.76
C LEU A 447 -18.44 -22.25 -15.34
N ILE A 448 -19.26 -22.05 -14.30
CA ILE A 448 -19.59 -20.72 -13.75
C ILE A 448 -18.30 -20.05 -13.21
N ALA A 449 -17.46 -20.79 -12.48
CA ALA A 449 -16.19 -20.25 -12.00
C ALA A 449 -15.24 -19.88 -13.15
N THR A 450 -15.17 -20.71 -14.21
CA THR A 450 -14.40 -20.43 -15.42
C THR A 450 -14.90 -19.17 -16.12
N ALA A 451 -16.22 -19.02 -16.29
CA ALA A 451 -16.83 -17.84 -16.89
C ALA A 451 -16.57 -16.56 -16.08
N ALA A 452 -16.68 -16.64 -14.75
CA ALA A 452 -16.37 -15.53 -13.87
C ALA A 452 -14.90 -15.09 -13.99
N VAL A 453 -13.97 -16.04 -14.06
CA VAL A 453 -12.54 -15.76 -14.25
C VAL A 453 -12.27 -15.18 -15.65
N ALA A 454 -12.92 -15.69 -16.70
CA ALA A 454 -12.80 -15.13 -18.06
C ALA A 454 -13.27 -13.66 -18.09
N LEU A 455 -14.38 -13.34 -17.42
CA LEU A 455 -14.83 -11.96 -17.24
C LEU A 455 -13.77 -11.13 -16.48
N GLY A 456 -13.18 -11.70 -15.45
CA GLY A 456 -12.09 -11.06 -14.69
C GLY A 456 -10.85 -10.77 -15.55
N VAL A 457 -10.45 -11.71 -16.42
CA VAL A 457 -9.35 -11.51 -17.40
C VAL A 457 -9.71 -10.35 -18.34
N LEU A 458 -10.93 -10.30 -18.83
CA LEU A 458 -11.40 -9.22 -19.70
C LEU A 458 -11.30 -7.86 -18.96
N VAL A 459 -11.81 -7.78 -17.74
CA VAL A 459 -11.73 -6.55 -16.91
C VAL A 459 -10.27 -6.15 -16.65
N ALA A 460 -9.44 -7.11 -16.25
CA ALA A 460 -8.02 -6.86 -15.93
C ALA A 460 -7.19 -6.47 -17.17
N ALA A 461 -7.59 -6.90 -18.38
CA ALA A 461 -6.95 -6.50 -19.64
C ALA A 461 -7.02 -4.99 -19.87
N PHE A 462 -8.12 -4.34 -19.44
CA PHE A 462 -8.31 -2.89 -19.54
C PHE A 462 -7.58 -2.08 -18.47
N LEU A 463 -6.90 -2.71 -17.50
CA LEU A 463 -6.03 -1.99 -16.57
C LEU A 463 -4.94 -1.25 -17.36
N PRO A 464 -4.66 0.02 -17.05
CA PRO A 464 -3.57 0.74 -17.70
C PRO A 464 -2.22 0.06 -17.42
N PRO A 465 -1.28 0.11 -18.38
CA PRO A 465 0.07 -0.39 -18.13
C PRO A 465 0.72 0.46 -17.05
N GLN A 466 1.13 -0.17 -15.97
CA GLN A 466 1.87 0.54 -14.93
C GLN A 466 3.22 0.99 -15.52
N ARG A 467 3.47 2.32 -15.54
CA ARG A 467 4.78 2.86 -15.81
C ARG A 467 5.74 2.22 -14.80
N LYS A 468 6.76 1.50 -15.27
CA LYS A 468 7.94 1.21 -14.45
C LYS A 468 8.35 2.54 -13.85
N ALA A 469 8.35 2.67 -12.53
CA ALA A 469 9.15 3.71 -11.90
C ALA A 469 10.55 3.50 -12.46
N ALA A 470 10.99 4.43 -13.29
CA ALA A 470 12.34 4.41 -13.82
C ALA A 470 13.23 4.32 -12.59
N GLY A 471 13.90 3.19 -12.46
CA GLY A 471 14.81 2.96 -11.34
C GLY A 471 15.78 4.12 -11.34
N ALA A 472 15.70 4.97 -10.36
CA ALA A 472 16.78 5.85 -10.01
C ALA A 472 17.98 4.91 -9.82
N ARG A 473 18.85 4.84 -10.80
CA ARG A 473 20.19 4.31 -10.61
C ARG A 473 20.80 5.20 -9.55
N THR A 474 20.72 4.80 -8.32
CA THR A 474 21.67 5.25 -7.31
C THR A 474 23.02 4.73 -7.74
N THR A 475 23.75 5.54 -8.46
CA THR A 475 25.20 5.45 -8.46
C THR A 475 25.61 5.54 -7.00
N PRO A 476 26.40 4.60 -6.48
CA PRO A 476 26.94 4.74 -5.13
C PRO A 476 27.83 5.97 -5.17
N VAL A 477 27.43 7.03 -4.48
CA VAL A 477 28.34 8.10 -4.08
C VAL A 477 29.26 7.47 -3.08
N THR A 478 30.45 7.11 -3.51
CA THR A 478 31.59 6.82 -2.65
C THR A 478 31.89 8.13 -1.92
N GLN A 479 31.58 8.17 -0.66
CA GLN A 479 32.14 9.15 0.26
C GLN A 479 33.66 8.87 0.32
N SER A 480 34.45 9.69 -0.34
CA SER A 480 35.83 9.94 0.05
C SER A 480 35.85 11.25 0.83
N ALA A 481 35.86 11.12 2.14
CA ALA A 481 36.34 12.15 3.02
C ALA A 481 37.87 12.05 3.05
N ASP A 482 38.49 13.21 3.24
CA ASP A 482 39.88 13.49 3.53
C ASP A 482 40.88 13.43 2.38
N GLU A 483 41.30 14.61 1.94
CA GLU A 483 42.60 15.14 2.23
C GLU A 483 42.73 16.54 1.61
N ALA A 484 42.79 17.52 2.49
CA ALA A 484 43.33 18.83 2.19
C ALA A 484 44.84 18.76 2.35
N ASP A 485 45.52 19.54 1.53
CA ASP A 485 46.90 20.00 1.62
C ASP A 485 47.93 19.25 0.76
N THR A 486 48.29 19.85 -0.30
CA THR A 486 49.65 20.40 -0.66
C THR A 486 49.71 20.73 -2.15
N ALA A 487 49.94 22.01 -2.40
CA ALA A 487 50.38 22.51 -3.67
C ALA A 487 51.82 22.05 -3.94
N ALA A 488 52.13 21.61 -5.17
CA ALA A 488 53.29 22.01 -5.98
C ALA A 488 53.61 20.97 -7.05
N ASP A 489 53.88 21.52 -8.21
CA ASP A 489 54.71 21.03 -9.31
C ASP A 489 54.21 20.01 -10.32
N VAL A 490 54.04 20.57 -11.53
CA VAL A 490 53.95 19.92 -12.83
C VAL A 490 55.34 19.30 -13.17
N PRO A 491 55.42 18.12 -13.83
CA PRO A 491 55.78 18.18 -15.25
C PRO A 491 54.90 17.33 -16.18
N ALA A 492 54.75 17.90 -17.39
CA ALA A 492 54.22 17.23 -18.59
C ALA A 492 55.07 16.02 -18.96
N ASP A 493 54.41 14.93 -19.27
CA ASP A 493 54.64 13.99 -20.36
C ASP A 493 54.14 12.59 -19.97
N ALA A 494 53.04 12.20 -20.54
CA ALA A 494 52.74 10.85 -21.03
C ALA A 494 51.46 10.89 -21.86
N ALA A 495 51.66 11.12 -23.12
CA ALA A 495 50.69 10.89 -24.18
C ALA A 495 50.20 9.43 -24.18
N GLY A 496 48.91 9.22 -24.40
CA GLY A 496 48.48 7.99 -25.02
C GLY A 496 47.37 7.21 -24.29
N ARG A 497 46.15 7.65 -24.47
CA ARG A 497 45.04 6.83 -25.00
C ARG A 497 43.83 7.72 -25.20
N SER A 498 43.73 8.29 -26.36
CA SER A 498 42.58 9.01 -26.90
C SER A 498 41.40 8.06 -26.92
N ALA A 499 40.30 8.47 -26.25
CA ALA A 499 38.98 8.08 -26.71
C ALA A 499 38.79 8.64 -28.11
N PRO A 500 38.13 7.96 -29.04
CA PRO A 500 38.04 8.45 -30.42
C PRO A 500 37.25 9.75 -30.43
N VAL A 501 37.93 10.83 -30.78
CA VAL A 501 37.33 12.07 -31.27
C VAL A 501 36.54 11.68 -32.50
N ALA A 502 35.25 12.04 -32.54
CA ALA A 502 34.40 11.93 -33.71
C ALA A 502 35.07 12.63 -34.90
N GLY A 503 35.76 11.82 -35.70
CA GLY A 503 36.09 12.16 -37.06
C GLY A 503 34.78 12.23 -37.84
N ALA A 504 34.75 13.08 -38.88
CA ALA A 504 33.67 13.23 -39.83
C ALA A 504 33.03 11.88 -40.12
N ALA A 505 31.79 11.68 -39.62
CA ALA A 505 31.05 10.46 -39.81
C ALA A 505 30.80 10.31 -41.32
N ASP A 506 31.15 9.17 -41.87
CA ASP A 506 30.64 8.72 -43.17
C ASP A 506 29.15 8.95 -43.20
N GLU A 507 28.67 9.66 -44.22
CA GLU A 507 27.25 9.96 -44.41
C GLU A 507 26.46 8.63 -44.42
N PRO A 508 25.47 8.44 -43.54
CA PRO A 508 24.71 7.20 -43.52
C PRO A 508 24.02 7.03 -44.87
N THR A 509 24.25 5.93 -45.51
CA THR A 509 23.61 5.55 -46.79
C THR A 509 22.12 5.24 -46.64
N ALA A 510 21.66 5.05 -45.39
CA ALA A 510 20.24 4.80 -45.05
C ALA A 510 19.97 5.29 -43.61
N GLY A 511 18.88 6.06 -43.42
CA GLY A 511 18.55 6.55 -42.09
C GLY A 511 17.80 7.88 -42.07
N PHE A 512 18.08 8.69 -41.06
CA PHE A 512 17.46 10.00 -40.85
C PHE A 512 18.53 11.10 -40.86
N ARG A 513 18.18 12.23 -41.47
CA ARG A 513 18.96 13.46 -41.43
C ARG A 513 18.03 14.64 -41.16
N GLY A 514 18.46 15.58 -40.35
CA GLY A 514 17.67 16.78 -40.06
C GLY A 514 18.47 17.80 -39.28
N ARG A 515 17.78 18.81 -38.81
CA ARG A 515 18.32 19.83 -37.93
C ARG A 515 17.56 19.89 -36.63
N VAL A 516 18.29 20.16 -35.56
CA VAL A 516 17.71 20.51 -34.27
C VAL A 516 17.72 22.02 -34.16
N VAL A 517 16.55 22.63 -34.12
CA VAL A 517 16.38 24.08 -34.04
C VAL A 517 15.50 24.44 -32.85
N ASP A 518 15.61 25.66 -32.36
CA ASP A 518 14.68 26.21 -31.37
C ASP A 518 13.40 26.76 -32.05
N THR A 519 12.44 27.20 -31.28
CA THR A 519 11.18 27.77 -31.78
C THR A 519 11.35 29.09 -32.53
N ALA A 520 12.50 29.75 -32.44
CA ALA A 520 12.89 30.95 -33.22
C ALA A 520 13.63 30.58 -34.51
N GLY A 521 13.88 29.29 -34.81
CA GLY A 521 14.60 28.78 -35.94
C GLY A 521 16.13 28.78 -35.77
N GLY A 522 16.64 29.14 -34.59
CA GLY A 522 18.07 29.08 -34.27
C GLY A 522 18.55 27.65 -34.09
N PRO A 523 19.80 27.31 -34.53
CA PRO A 523 20.32 25.95 -34.32
C PRO A 523 20.59 25.67 -32.85
N VAL A 524 20.31 24.42 -32.40
CA VAL A 524 20.59 23.95 -31.06
C VAL A 524 21.80 22.99 -31.08
N PRO A 525 23.02 23.51 -30.89
CA PRO A 525 24.23 22.70 -30.95
C PRO A 525 24.33 21.75 -29.75
N GLY A 526 24.89 20.56 -29.98
CA GLY A 526 25.09 19.58 -28.91
C GLY A 526 23.81 18.91 -28.40
N ALA A 527 22.68 19.11 -29.05
CA ALA A 527 21.44 18.40 -28.75
C ALA A 527 21.62 16.89 -28.98
N THR A 528 21.26 16.08 -28.05
CA THR A 528 21.24 14.61 -28.18
C THR A 528 20.01 14.17 -28.95
N VAL A 529 20.20 13.51 -30.08
CA VAL A 529 19.10 12.93 -30.88
C VAL A 529 19.15 11.41 -30.73
N THR A 530 18.05 10.81 -30.25
CA THR A 530 17.94 9.38 -30.05
C THR A 530 16.88 8.81 -30.98
N LEU A 531 17.22 7.73 -31.69
CA LEU A 531 16.31 6.96 -32.53
C LEU A 531 15.73 5.77 -31.75
N ILE A 532 14.42 5.66 -31.71
CA ILE A 532 13.70 4.60 -31.01
C ILE A 532 12.86 3.82 -32.03
N ASP A 533 13.01 2.50 -32.03
CA ASP A 533 12.29 1.62 -32.94
C ASP A 533 10.82 1.38 -32.48
N ARG A 534 10.04 0.68 -33.29
CA ARG A 534 8.64 0.29 -33.03
C ARG A 534 8.46 -0.57 -31.77
N HIS A 535 9.53 -1.18 -31.23
CA HIS A 535 9.51 -2.00 -30.02
C HIS A 535 9.90 -1.19 -28.77
N GLY A 536 10.16 0.14 -28.94
CA GLY A 536 10.60 1.02 -27.85
C GLY A 536 12.09 0.85 -27.51
N GLN A 537 12.90 0.22 -28.38
CA GLN A 537 14.34 0.03 -28.19
C GLN A 537 15.12 1.15 -28.86
N GLN A 538 16.23 1.58 -28.22
CA GLN A 538 17.13 2.55 -28.81
C GLN A 538 17.86 1.93 -29.98
N ALA A 539 17.57 2.42 -31.19
CA ALA A 539 18.18 1.96 -32.43
C ALA A 539 19.43 2.78 -32.79
N GLY A 540 19.58 4.03 -32.31
CA GLY A 540 20.71 4.85 -32.51
C GLY A 540 20.72 6.11 -31.66
N VAL A 541 21.87 6.76 -31.52
CA VAL A 541 22.00 8.02 -30.81
C VAL A 541 23.12 8.83 -31.47
N THR A 542 22.92 10.16 -31.61
CA THR A 542 23.92 11.13 -32.12
C THR A 542 23.79 12.47 -31.41
N THR A 543 24.74 13.34 -31.60
CA THR A 543 24.68 14.71 -31.11
C THR A 543 24.66 15.68 -32.31
N ALA A 544 23.85 16.73 -32.21
CA ALA A 544 23.75 17.74 -33.22
C ALA A 544 25.04 18.56 -33.33
N ALA A 545 25.48 18.82 -34.58
CA ALA A 545 26.64 19.64 -34.91
C ALA A 545 26.41 21.13 -34.50
N PRO A 546 27.43 22.00 -34.57
CA PRO A 546 27.29 23.41 -34.20
C PRO A 546 26.24 24.19 -35.02
N ASP A 547 25.92 23.74 -36.23
CA ASP A 547 24.85 24.28 -37.09
C ASP A 547 23.49 23.63 -36.84
N GLY A 548 23.37 22.79 -35.82
CA GLY A 548 22.19 22.04 -35.48
C GLY A 548 21.96 20.79 -36.32
N SER A 549 22.76 20.50 -37.32
CA SER A 549 22.57 19.33 -38.19
C SER A 549 22.91 18.02 -37.48
N TYR A 550 22.17 16.95 -37.82
CA TYR A 550 22.42 15.59 -37.32
C TYR A 550 22.14 14.54 -38.40
N ALA A 551 22.79 13.39 -38.24
CA ALA A 551 22.57 12.23 -39.08
C ALA A 551 22.55 10.96 -38.20
N LEU A 552 21.61 10.06 -38.47
CA LEU A 552 21.40 8.79 -37.75
C LEU A 552 21.13 7.67 -38.75
N ALA A 553 21.88 6.59 -38.65
CA ALA A 553 21.61 5.39 -39.42
C ALA A 553 20.36 4.64 -38.82
N ALA A 554 19.49 4.19 -39.71
CA ALA A 554 18.35 3.34 -39.33
C ALA A 554 18.58 1.92 -39.84
N PRO A 555 18.52 0.88 -38.99
CA PRO A 555 18.94 -0.47 -39.39
C PRO A 555 17.93 -1.18 -40.34
N VAL A 556 16.64 -0.80 -40.32
CA VAL A 556 15.58 -1.47 -41.11
C VAL A 556 14.51 -0.46 -41.53
N ALA A 557 13.79 -0.73 -42.62
CA ALA A 557 12.62 0.04 -43.01
C ALA A 557 11.52 -0.03 -41.92
N GLY A 558 10.91 1.10 -41.58
CA GLY A 558 9.86 1.14 -40.58
C GLY A 558 9.57 2.51 -39.99
N THR A 559 8.66 2.59 -39.06
CA THR A 559 8.36 3.82 -38.33
C THR A 559 9.22 3.87 -37.05
N TYR A 560 9.86 5.01 -36.86
CA TYR A 560 10.70 5.29 -35.72
C TYR A 560 10.21 6.55 -34.98
N VAL A 561 10.61 6.69 -33.74
CA VAL A 561 10.45 7.92 -32.96
C VAL A 561 11.84 8.52 -32.76
N LEU A 562 12.03 9.74 -33.25
CA LEU A 562 13.22 10.54 -32.97
C LEU A 562 12.93 11.42 -31.75
N THR A 563 13.77 11.38 -30.74
CA THR A 563 13.69 12.26 -29.59
C THR A 563 14.89 13.18 -29.55
N GLY A 564 14.66 14.48 -29.46
CA GLY A 564 15.70 15.49 -29.27
C GLY A 564 15.69 15.98 -27.81
N ALA A 565 16.87 16.10 -27.20
CA ALA A 565 17.06 16.67 -25.87
C ALA A 565 18.32 17.53 -25.85
N ALA A 566 18.22 18.74 -25.30
CA ALA A 566 19.35 19.64 -25.12
C ALA A 566 19.25 20.36 -23.77
N PRO A 567 20.39 20.77 -23.16
CA PRO A 567 20.37 21.64 -22.00
C PRO A 567 19.55 22.92 -22.30
N ALA A 568 18.72 23.34 -21.37
CA ALA A 568 17.85 24.51 -21.50
C ALA A 568 16.75 24.42 -22.58
N HIS A 569 16.40 23.21 -23.02
CA HIS A 569 15.26 22.97 -23.92
C HIS A 569 14.41 21.81 -23.45
N ALA A 570 13.09 21.89 -23.65
CA ALA A 570 12.17 20.78 -23.38
C ALA A 570 12.43 19.65 -24.38
N PRO A 571 12.54 18.38 -23.95
CA PRO A 571 12.71 17.25 -24.86
C PRO A 571 11.49 17.12 -25.77
N GLN A 572 11.73 16.90 -27.06
CA GLN A 572 10.69 16.76 -28.07
C GLN A 572 10.82 15.42 -28.78
N ALA A 573 9.70 14.86 -29.22
CA ALA A 573 9.64 13.60 -29.94
C ALA A 573 8.85 13.75 -31.23
N VAL A 574 9.38 13.23 -32.33
CA VAL A 574 8.74 13.25 -33.65
C VAL A 574 8.76 11.83 -34.23
N SER A 575 7.60 11.38 -34.74
CA SER A 575 7.53 10.12 -35.48
C SER A 575 7.89 10.31 -36.93
N ALA A 576 8.83 9.52 -37.43
CA ALA A 576 9.28 9.55 -38.82
C ALA A 576 9.35 8.13 -39.40
N ALA A 577 9.02 8.01 -40.69
CA ALA A 577 9.09 6.75 -41.40
C ALA A 577 10.35 6.67 -42.26
N HIS A 578 11.02 5.52 -42.23
CA HIS A 578 12.17 5.18 -43.05
C HIS A 578 11.80 4.13 -44.07
N ALA A 579 12.07 4.38 -45.35
CA ALA A 579 11.62 3.53 -46.46
C ALA A 579 12.52 2.31 -46.74
N GLY A 580 13.70 2.23 -46.15
CA GLY A 580 14.65 1.11 -46.34
C GLY A 580 16.03 1.51 -46.88
N GLU A 581 16.82 0.49 -47.26
CA GLU A 581 18.21 0.67 -47.75
C GLU A 581 18.32 1.69 -48.87
N GLY A 582 19.33 2.57 -48.77
CA GLY A 582 19.62 3.61 -49.76
C GLY A 582 18.72 4.85 -49.66
N THR A 583 17.86 4.97 -48.66
CA THR A 583 16.99 6.15 -48.46
C THR A 583 17.41 6.92 -47.19
N VAL A 584 17.45 8.26 -47.28
CA VAL A 584 17.63 9.15 -46.13
C VAL A 584 16.36 9.99 -45.99
N ALA A 585 15.65 9.82 -44.88
CA ALA A 585 14.47 10.60 -44.56
C ALA A 585 14.83 11.90 -43.85
N GLY A 586 14.22 13.02 -44.26
CA GLY A 586 14.35 14.30 -43.55
C GLY A 586 13.47 14.31 -42.29
N ALA A 587 14.04 14.68 -41.14
CA ALA A 587 13.32 14.85 -39.89
C ALA A 587 13.93 15.98 -39.05
N ASP A 588 13.28 17.15 -39.05
CA ASP A 588 13.71 18.27 -38.21
C ASP A 588 13.05 18.19 -36.82
N LEU A 589 13.83 18.54 -35.81
CA LEU A 589 13.40 18.58 -34.41
C LEU A 589 13.38 20.02 -33.94
N VAL A 590 12.20 20.51 -33.56
CA VAL A 590 12.03 21.86 -33.01
C VAL A 590 11.94 21.75 -31.49
N LEU A 591 13.01 22.15 -30.81
CA LEU A 591 13.05 22.15 -29.34
C LEU A 591 12.51 23.48 -28.79
N THR A 592 11.57 23.42 -27.91
CA THR A 592 11.09 24.60 -27.19
C THR A 592 12.14 24.96 -26.13
N PRO A 593 12.60 26.21 -26.04
CA PRO A 593 13.45 26.65 -24.94
C PRO A 593 12.77 26.28 -23.62
N ALA A 594 13.44 25.50 -22.80
CA ALA A 594 12.86 25.01 -21.57
C ALA A 594 12.85 26.13 -20.55
N GLY A 595 11.66 26.41 -20.12
CA GLY A 595 11.23 27.00 -18.90
C GLY A 595 12.03 28.09 -18.24
N SER A 596 11.28 28.89 -17.54
CA SER A 596 11.74 29.96 -16.68
C SER A 596 12.76 29.47 -15.66
N CYS A 597 13.73 30.33 -15.33
CA CYS A 597 14.73 30.11 -14.30
C CYS A 597 14.29 30.81 -13.01
N LEU A 598 14.30 30.09 -11.90
CA LEU A 598 14.17 30.67 -10.57
C LEU A 598 15.56 30.81 -9.95
N ALA A 599 15.86 32.01 -9.49
CA ALA A 599 17.09 32.31 -8.76
C ALA A 599 16.76 33.21 -7.56
N GLY A 600 17.65 33.30 -6.60
CA GLY A 600 17.41 34.19 -5.49
C GLY A 600 18.52 34.19 -4.47
N THR A 601 18.26 34.90 -3.37
CA THR A 601 19.16 34.98 -2.22
C THR A 601 18.38 34.72 -0.95
N VAL A 602 18.92 33.90 -0.06
CA VAL A 602 18.36 33.65 1.27
C VAL A 602 19.21 34.39 2.28
N LEU A 603 18.57 35.24 3.06
CA LEU A 603 19.18 36.08 4.09
C LEU A 603 18.66 35.67 5.45
N GLY A 604 19.46 35.80 6.50
CA GLY A 604 19.07 35.50 7.87
C GLY A 604 19.42 36.60 8.84
N GLY A 605 18.73 36.59 9.99
CA GLY A 605 18.98 37.52 11.08
C GLY A 605 18.55 38.98 10.79
N PRO A 606 18.67 39.85 11.81
CA PRO A 606 18.29 41.27 11.71
C PRO A 606 19.16 42.08 10.76
N GLU A 607 20.41 41.69 10.56
CA GLU A 607 21.38 42.37 9.68
C GLU A 607 21.31 41.88 8.22
N GLY A 608 20.50 40.87 7.91
CA GLY A 608 20.34 40.35 6.54
C GLY A 608 21.60 39.63 6.02
N ALA A 609 22.30 38.89 6.85
CA ALA A 609 23.48 38.13 6.47
C ALA A 609 23.08 37.00 5.49
N ALA A 610 23.94 36.72 4.49
CA ALA A 610 23.71 35.63 3.55
C ALA A 610 23.72 34.28 4.30
N LEU A 611 22.68 33.44 4.07
CA LEU A 611 22.58 32.11 4.67
C LEU A 611 23.12 31.06 3.70
N ALA A 612 24.27 30.51 4.01
CA ALA A 612 24.84 29.37 3.32
C ALA A 612 24.15 28.06 3.73
N GLY A 613 23.96 27.13 2.81
CA GLY A 613 23.40 25.82 3.08
C GLY A 613 21.88 25.81 3.40
N ALA A 614 21.19 26.93 3.21
CA ALA A 614 19.73 26.97 3.34
C ALA A 614 19.09 26.11 2.24
N ARG A 615 18.16 25.25 2.60
CA ARG A 615 17.46 24.35 1.68
C ARG A 615 16.28 25.06 1.05
N VAL A 616 16.19 24.98 -0.28
CA VAL A 616 15.10 25.51 -1.08
C VAL A 616 14.39 24.33 -1.74
N VAL A 617 13.14 24.09 -1.39
CA VAL A 617 12.30 23.04 -1.99
C VAL A 617 11.24 23.71 -2.86
N ILE A 618 11.07 23.22 -4.08
CA ILE A 618 10.12 23.74 -5.06
C ILE A 618 9.03 22.69 -5.27
N THR A 619 7.79 23.07 -4.99
CA THR A 619 6.61 22.23 -5.21
C THR A 619 5.71 22.81 -6.29
N ASP A 620 4.98 21.96 -7.01
CA ASP A 620 3.98 22.36 -7.99
C ASP A 620 2.65 22.80 -7.35
N ALA A 621 1.63 23.06 -8.16
CA ALA A 621 0.28 23.42 -7.71
C ALA A 621 -0.43 22.32 -6.91
N HIS A 622 0.03 21.08 -7.02
CA HIS A 622 -0.53 19.92 -6.33
C HIS A 622 0.21 19.61 -5.02
N GLY A 623 1.31 20.35 -4.74
CA GLY A 623 2.16 20.12 -3.58
C GLY A 623 3.25 19.08 -3.80
N ASP A 624 3.40 18.54 -5.02
CA ASP A 624 4.44 17.58 -5.34
C ASP A 624 5.80 18.26 -5.48
N VAL A 625 6.85 17.67 -4.90
CA VAL A 625 8.21 18.20 -4.98
C VAL A 625 8.75 18.04 -6.39
N VAL A 626 8.92 19.17 -7.10
CA VAL A 626 9.47 19.21 -8.43
C VAL A 626 10.99 19.10 -8.38
N THR A 627 11.63 19.86 -7.49
CA THR A 627 13.08 19.85 -7.29
C THR A 627 13.45 20.53 -5.98
N HIS A 628 14.73 20.40 -5.58
CA HIS A 628 15.29 21.12 -4.45
C HIS A 628 16.73 21.54 -4.73
N THR A 629 17.17 22.57 -4.06
CA THR A 629 18.55 23.05 -4.11
C THR A 629 18.99 23.58 -2.72
N THR A 630 20.26 23.91 -2.59
CA THR A 630 20.81 24.55 -1.38
C THR A 630 21.52 25.83 -1.78
N THR A 631 21.53 26.83 -0.89
CA THR A 631 22.23 28.09 -1.11
C THR A 631 23.75 27.93 -1.01
N GLY A 632 24.47 28.63 -1.86
CA GLY A 632 25.93 28.76 -1.78
C GLY A 632 26.41 29.57 -0.58
N ALA A 633 27.72 29.73 -0.45
CA ALA A 633 28.34 30.55 0.63
C ALA A 633 27.87 32.03 0.62
N ASP A 634 27.43 32.53 -0.53
CA ASP A 634 26.89 33.87 -0.73
C ASP A 634 25.36 33.96 -0.54
N GLY A 635 24.75 32.88 -0.01
CA GLY A 635 23.30 32.78 0.17
C GLY A 635 22.50 32.65 -1.13
N ARG A 636 23.15 32.59 -2.30
CA ARG A 636 22.49 32.50 -3.59
C ARG A 636 22.09 31.07 -3.94
N TRP A 637 20.97 30.96 -4.64
CA TRP A 637 20.47 29.70 -5.18
C TRP A 637 19.93 29.91 -6.59
N ARG A 638 19.91 28.85 -7.38
CA ARG A 638 19.38 28.87 -8.76
C ARG A 638 18.80 27.50 -9.11
N VAL A 639 17.64 27.52 -9.74
CA VAL A 639 17.03 26.35 -10.38
C VAL A 639 16.61 26.74 -11.77
N ALA A 640 17.14 26.04 -12.76
CA ALA A 640 16.84 26.22 -14.17
C ALA A 640 15.85 25.14 -14.64
N GLN A 641 15.23 25.38 -15.80
CA GLN A 641 14.38 24.42 -16.51
C GLN A 641 13.06 24.05 -15.80
N LEU A 642 12.41 25.00 -15.17
CA LEU A 642 11.06 24.84 -14.65
C LEU A 642 10.03 25.14 -15.74
N PRO A 643 9.01 24.27 -15.96
CA PRO A 643 7.87 24.57 -16.82
C PRO A 643 7.12 25.82 -16.33
N ASP A 644 6.42 26.51 -17.24
CA ASP A 644 5.56 27.62 -16.84
C ASP A 644 4.39 27.11 -16.00
N GLY A 645 4.09 27.80 -14.91
CA GLY A 645 3.05 27.40 -13.95
C GLY A 645 3.21 28.02 -12.57
N PRO A 646 2.26 27.74 -11.66
CA PRO A 646 2.34 28.12 -10.26
C PRO A 646 3.23 27.17 -9.47
N TYR A 647 4.12 27.73 -8.65
CA TYR A 647 5.03 27.02 -7.76
C TYR A 647 4.99 27.57 -6.36
N THR A 648 5.26 26.70 -5.37
CA THR A 648 5.54 27.13 -3.99
C THR A 648 6.98 26.82 -3.66
N LEU A 649 7.71 27.84 -3.23
CA LEU A 649 9.09 27.77 -2.78
C LEU A 649 9.10 27.67 -1.27
N VAL A 650 9.65 26.62 -0.70
CA VAL A 650 9.82 26.45 0.75
C VAL A 650 11.29 26.58 1.10
N PHE A 651 11.60 27.56 1.95
CA PHE A 651 12.94 27.86 2.42
C PHE A 651 13.10 27.40 3.85
N SER A 652 14.17 26.69 4.17
CA SER A 652 14.48 26.22 5.54
C SER A 652 16.00 26.24 5.78
N ALA A 653 16.40 26.66 6.97
CA ALA A 653 17.77 26.64 7.41
C ALA A 653 17.83 26.34 8.93
N PRO A 654 18.87 25.65 9.43
CA PRO A 654 19.05 25.42 10.86
C PRO A 654 19.03 26.73 11.63
N GLY A 655 18.34 26.77 12.76
CA GLY A 655 18.20 27.97 13.60
C GLY A 655 17.28 29.06 13.03
N HIS A 656 16.51 28.77 11.99
CA HIS A 656 15.60 29.74 11.35
C HIS A 656 14.22 29.14 11.10
N GLN A 657 13.21 30.00 11.16
CA GLN A 657 11.83 29.63 10.87
C GLN A 657 11.66 29.35 9.37
N PRO A 658 11.08 28.18 8.96
CA PRO A 658 10.79 27.92 7.58
C PRO A 658 9.76 28.91 7.03
N THR A 659 9.93 29.30 5.76
CA THR A 659 9.06 30.28 5.09
C THR A 659 8.67 29.75 3.72
N ALA A 660 7.45 29.95 3.30
CA ALA A 660 6.95 29.55 1.99
C ALA A 660 6.49 30.77 1.17
N HIS A 661 6.85 30.79 -0.12
CA HIS A 661 6.49 31.82 -1.07
C HIS A 661 5.87 31.21 -2.33
N ALA A 662 4.69 31.69 -2.74
CA ALA A 662 4.10 31.30 -4.00
C ALA A 662 4.68 32.15 -5.14
N VAL A 663 5.03 31.50 -6.24
CA VAL A 663 5.61 32.14 -7.43
C VAL A 663 4.91 31.61 -8.68
N GLN A 664 4.52 32.52 -9.58
CA GLN A 664 3.99 32.20 -10.90
C GLN A 664 5.10 32.34 -11.93
N LEU A 665 5.41 31.29 -12.68
CA LEU A 665 6.30 31.32 -13.84
C LEU A 665 5.47 31.35 -15.13
N GLY A 666 5.93 32.13 -16.12
CA GLY A 666 5.18 32.30 -17.37
C GLY A 666 4.10 33.40 -17.30
N GLY A 667 3.83 34.06 -18.41
CA GLY A 667 2.81 35.14 -18.52
C GLY A 667 3.35 36.48 -19.05
N GLY A 668 4.60 36.55 -19.49
CA GLY A 668 5.14 37.67 -20.24
C GLY A 668 4.73 37.62 -21.71
N VAL A 669 4.16 38.72 -22.24
CA VAL A 669 3.61 38.83 -23.59
C VAL A 669 4.71 38.94 -24.70
N ASP A 670 5.97 38.90 -24.34
CA ASP A 670 7.08 39.03 -25.28
C ASP A 670 7.91 37.76 -25.31
N GLY A 671 7.76 37.00 -26.41
CA GLY A 671 8.40 35.73 -26.68
C GLY A 671 9.89 35.79 -26.99
N ALA A 672 10.73 36.23 -26.06
CA ALA A 672 12.17 36.16 -26.18
C ALA A 672 12.85 35.89 -24.85
N GLY A 673 13.37 34.67 -24.69
CA GLY A 673 14.37 34.30 -23.68
C GLY A 673 13.88 34.14 -22.26
N GLY A 674 14.06 32.95 -21.69
CA GLY A 674 13.67 32.51 -20.35
C GLY A 674 13.69 33.57 -19.23
N ASP A 675 12.53 33.85 -18.68
CA ASP A 675 12.35 34.83 -17.60
C ASP A 675 13.04 34.34 -16.32
N THR A 676 14.09 35.03 -15.87
CA THR A 676 14.77 34.74 -14.63
C THR A 676 14.10 35.52 -13.50
N ARG A 677 13.20 34.89 -12.75
CA ARG A 677 12.64 35.53 -11.56
C ARG A 677 13.61 35.40 -10.39
N HIS A 678 13.99 36.56 -9.85
CA HIS A 678 14.83 36.65 -8.67
C HIS A 678 13.97 36.83 -7.41
N GLN A 679 14.19 35.96 -6.42
CA GLN A 679 13.48 35.97 -5.12
C GLN A 679 14.47 36.23 -3.99
N GLU A 680 14.34 37.35 -3.32
CA GLU A 680 15.03 37.60 -2.04
C GLU A 680 14.13 37.20 -0.89
N VAL A 681 14.61 36.29 -0.02
CA VAL A 681 13.86 35.75 1.12
C VAL A 681 14.65 35.94 2.40
N ARG A 682 14.01 36.50 3.41
CA ARG A 682 14.61 36.65 4.75
C ARG A 682 13.99 35.65 5.69
N LEU A 683 14.81 34.74 6.23
CA LEU A 683 14.39 33.80 7.25
C LEU A 683 14.52 34.47 8.63
N ARG A 684 13.49 34.33 9.43
CA ARG A 684 13.50 34.80 10.81
C ARG A 684 14.23 33.80 11.68
N PRO A 685 15.03 34.26 12.68
CA PRO A 685 15.63 33.35 13.64
C PRO A 685 14.56 32.52 14.37
N GLY A 686 14.80 31.24 14.58
CA GLY A 686 14.02 30.39 15.48
C GLY A 686 14.36 30.69 16.92
N GLY A 687 13.36 30.60 17.80
CA GLY A 687 13.60 30.73 19.25
C GLY A 687 14.27 29.48 19.80
N THR A 688 15.08 29.64 20.87
CA THR A 688 15.62 28.51 21.64
C THR A 688 15.19 28.59 23.09
N VAL A 689 14.89 27.43 23.68
CA VAL A 689 14.65 27.30 25.13
C VAL A 689 15.69 26.35 25.71
N ARG A 690 16.42 26.84 26.73
CA ARG A 690 17.43 26.05 27.43
C ARG A 690 17.18 26.13 28.95
N GLY A 691 17.62 25.11 29.66
CA GLY A 691 17.53 25.12 31.13
C GLY A 691 18.12 23.88 31.74
N THR A 692 18.01 23.79 33.07
CA THR A 692 18.44 22.63 33.84
C THR A 692 17.26 22.07 34.62
N VAL A 693 17.19 20.75 34.76
CA VAL A 693 16.28 20.08 35.69
C VAL A 693 17.06 19.69 36.93
N ARG A 694 16.54 20.11 38.11
CA ARG A 694 17.13 19.83 39.40
C ARG A 694 16.19 19.03 40.28
N GLY A 695 16.75 18.18 41.11
CA GLY A 695 16.02 17.47 42.16
C GLY A 695 15.68 18.36 43.36
N PRO A 696 14.91 17.86 44.33
CA PRO A 696 14.54 18.59 45.55
C PRO A 696 15.74 18.91 46.45
N ASP A 697 16.86 18.29 46.21
CA ASP A 697 18.16 18.51 46.87
C ASP A 697 19.05 19.55 46.17
N GLY A 698 18.52 20.15 45.06
CA GLY A 698 19.21 21.14 44.24
C GLY A 698 20.25 20.56 43.28
N HIS A 699 20.48 19.23 43.28
CA HIS A 699 21.41 18.58 42.35
C HIS A 699 20.81 18.43 40.95
N PRO A 700 21.62 18.55 39.89
CA PRO A 700 21.16 18.33 38.54
C PRO A 700 20.70 16.88 38.33
N LEU A 701 19.57 16.69 37.65
CA LEU A 701 19.02 15.37 37.32
C LEU A 701 19.39 14.99 35.90
N ALA A 702 20.20 13.93 35.77
CA ALA A 702 20.46 13.28 34.48
C ALA A 702 19.27 12.40 34.06
N ASP A 703 19.12 12.18 32.76
CA ASP A 703 18.11 11.31 32.14
C ASP A 703 16.65 11.69 32.46
N ALA A 704 16.40 12.93 32.91
CA ALA A 704 15.04 13.42 33.11
C ALA A 704 14.39 13.75 31.75
N ALA A 705 13.20 13.24 31.54
CA ALA A 705 12.45 13.54 30.32
C ALA A 705 11.76 14.91 30.45
N VAL A 706 12.07 15.81 29.51
CA VAL A 706 11.46 17.15 29.41
C VAL A 706 10.61 17.20 28.14
N THR A 707 9.35 17.57 28.32
CA THR A 707 8.40 17.70 27.22
C THR A 707 8.03 19.16 26.99
N LEU A 708 8.15 19.64 25.78
CA LEU A 708 7.69 20.96 25.36
C LEU A 708 6.30 20.86 24.76
N LEU A 709 5.37 21.64 25.26
CA LEU A 709 3.97 21.67 24.81
C LEU A 709 3.65 23.06 24.24
N GLU A 710 2.97 23.11 23.09
CA GLU A 710 2.40 24.29 22.48
C GLU A 710 0.88 24.12 22.44
N ASP A 711 0.13 24.99 23.10
CA ASP A 711 -1.34 24.90 23.22
C ASP A 711 -1.84 23.49 23.63
N GLY A 712 -1.12 22.80 24.51
CA GLY A 712 -1.46 21.47 25.00
C GLY A 712 -1.03 20.31 24.07
N THR A 713 -0.48 20.58 22.90
CA THR A 713 0.09 19.57 21.99
C THR A 713 1.61 19.47 22.19
N VAL A 714 2.16 18.27 22.05
CA VAL A 714 3.59 18.04 22.20
C VAL A 714 4.34 18.61 20.99
N ALA A 715 5.13 19.65 21.24
CA ALA A 715 6.01 20.28 20.24
C ALA A 715 7.43 19.66 20.21
N GLY A 716 7.89 19.07 21.34
CA GLY A 716 9.19 18.41 21.37
C GLY A 716 9.44 17.63 22.65
N HIS A 717 10.44 16.74 22.61
CA HIS A 717 10.97 16.00 23.76
C HIS A 717 12.48 16.15 23.83
N ALA A 718 13.00 16.31 25.03
CA ALA A 718 14.42 16.28 25.33
C ALA A 718 14.68 15.42 26.57
N VAL A 719 15.86 14.85 26.65
CA VAL A 719 16.35 14.14 27.85
C VAL A 719 17.54 14.90 28.37
N THR A 720 17.57 15.14 29.67
CA THR A 720 18.67 15.93 30.30
C THR A 720 19.99 15.18 30.27
N GLY A 721 21.08 15.93 30.07
CA GLY A 721 22.43 15.40 30.15
C GLY A 721 22.87 15.14 31.60
N PRO A 722 24.12 14.68 31.81
CA PRO A 722 24.68 14.44 33.15
C PRO A 722 24.70 15.68 34.05
N ASP A 723 24.68 16.87 33.45
CA ASP A 723 24.63 18.18 34.13
C ASP A 723 23.19 18.68 34.34
N GLY A 724 22.20 17.83 34.05
CA GLY A 724 20.78 18.16 34.10
C GLY A 724 20.30 19.11 33.00
N ALA A 725 21.15 19.47 32.02
CA ALA A 725 20.82 20.44 30.99
C ALA A 725 19.91 19.87 29.90
N TYR A 726 19.00 20.71 29.41
CA TYR A 726 18.15 20.43 28.24
C TYR A 726 18.12 21.63 27.30
N ALA A 727 17.82 21.40 26.03
CA ALA A 727 17.65 22.44 25.01
C ALA A 727 16.62 22.06 23.96
N PHE A 728 15.81 23.02 23.55
CA PHE A 728 14.92 22.97 22.39
C PHE A 728 15.30 24.12 21.45
N ALA A 729 15.50 23.83 20.19
CA ALA A 729 15.84 24.80 19.14
C ALA A 729 14.74 24.90 18.09
N ASP A 730 14.85 25.88 17.20
CA ASP A 730 13.97 26.09 16.03
C ASP A 730 12.49 26.28 16.38
N LEU A 731 12.21 26.93 17.51
CA LEU A 731 10.87 27.14 18.01
C LEU A 731 10.19 28.31 17.28
N VAL A 732 8.97 28.07 16.81
CA VAL A 732 8.19 29.01 15.98
C VAL A 732 7.10 29.73 16.79
N GLY A 733 6.54 29.06 17.78
CA GLY A 733 5.47 29.56 18.64
C GLY A 733 5.91 30.66 19.61
N ARG A 734 4.93 31.34 20.19
CA ARG A 734 5.18 32.39 21.20
C ARG A 734 5.05 31.91 22.64
N HIS A 735 4.19 30.94 22.88
CA HIS A 735 3.85 30.42 24.18
C HIS A 735 4.04 28.91 24.24
N TYR A 736 4.84 28.46 25.17
CA TYR A 736 5.09 27.05 25.41
C TYR A 736 4.90 26.72 26.87
N THR A 737 4.62 25.46 27.16
CA THR A 737 4.66 24.90 28.50
C THR A 737 5.71 23.79 28.52
N LEU A 738 6.69 23.91 29.40
CA LEU A 738 7.66 22.85 29.65
C LEU A 738 7.17 21.98 30.81
N SER A 739 7.22 20.68 30.61
CA SER A 739 6.90 19.69 31.64
C SER A 739 8.07 18.74 31.82
N ALA A 740 8.64 18.69 33.00
CA ALA A 740 9.62 17.69 33.36
C ALA A 740 8.94 16.51 34.06
N ALA A 741 9.25 15.29 33.61
CA ALA A 741 8.74 14.06 34.18
C ALA A 741 9.51 13.75 35.48
N GLY A 742 8.82 13.87 36.59
CA GLY A 742 9.26 13.52 37.95
C GLY A 742 8.03 13.10 38.75
N TYR A 743 8.21 12.83 40.02
CA TYR A 743 7.06 12.50 40.87
C TYR A 743 6.99 13.49 42.03
N PRO A 744 6.06 14.48 42.01
CA PRO A 744 5.08 14.85 40.98
C PRO A 744 5.71 15.57 39.75
N PRO A 745 5.06 15.48 38.55
CA PRO A 745 5.57 16.22 37.41
C PRO A 745 5.44 17.71 37.59
N HIS A 746 6.45 18.45 37.16
CA HIS A 746 6.46 19.93 37.24
C HIS A 746 6.28 20.51 35.82
N ALA A 747 5.37 21.47 35.69
CA ALA A 747 5.11 22.17 34.44
C ALA A 747 5.17 23.67 34.63
N ALA A 748 5.88 24.37 33.76
CA ALA A 748 6.06 25.81 33.81
C ALA A 748 5.87 26.43 32.44
N PRO A 749 5.06 27.53 32.32
CA PRO A 749 4.88 28.23 31.05
C PRO A 749 6.11 29.09 30.73
N ILE A 750 6.45 29.22 29.46
CA ILE A 750 7.49 30.08 28.94
C ILE A 750 6.99 30.81 27.69
N SER A 751 7.32 32.07 27.55
CA SER A 751 6.97 32.89 26.40
C SER A 751 8.22 33.30 25.64
N LEU A 752 8.24 33.06 24.34
CA LEU A 752 9.31 33.46 23.43
C LEU A 752 8.88 34.71 22.64
N ALA A 753 9.61 35.78 22.77
CA ALA A 753 9.42 36.97 21.95
C ALA A 753 10.24 36.82 20.66
N GLY A 754 9.57 36.48 19.53
CA GLY A 754 10.10 36.58 18.16
C GLY A 754 11.54 36.16 17.91
N GLY A 755 11.91 34.90 18.16
CA GLY A 755 13.28 34.39 17.93
C GLY A 755 14.26 34.61 19.09
N ALA A 756 13.77 34.93 20.29
CA ALA A 756 14.61 35.11 21.46
C ALA A 756 15.04 33.77 22.08
N ASP A 757 16.25 33.76 22.62
CA ASP A 757 16.70 32.70 23.50
C ASP A 757 16.10 32.90 24.90
N ALA A 758 15.48 31.85 25.44
CA ALA A 758 14.91 31.88 26.78
C ALA A 758 15.53 30.76 27.64
N ARG A 759 15.68 31.05 28.91
CA ARG A 759 16.18 30.06 29.90
C ARG A 759 15.11 29.81 30.94
N LEU A 760 14.83 28.54 31.20
CA LEU A 760 13.90 28.11 32.23
C LEU A 760 14.52 26.90 32.98
N ASP A 761 14.80 27.06 34.25
CA ASP A 761 15.26 25.97 35.10
C ASP A 761 14.05 25.38 35.84
N LEU A 762 13.97 24.05 35.91
CA LEU A 762 12.86 23.30 36.51
C LEU A 762 13.34 22.58 37.77
N GLU A 763 12.62 22.77 38.89
CA GLU A 763 12.88 22.04 40.14
C GLU A 763 11.75 21.02 40.39
N LEU A 764 12.10 19.77 40.58
CA LEU A 764 11.15 18.70 40.88
C LEU A 764 10.98 18.61 42.41
N ALA A 765 9.72 18.74 42.88
CA ALA A 765 9.39 18.69 44.31
C ALA A 765 9.38 17.25 44.86
N GLN A 766 9.64 17.06 46.15
CA GLN A 766 9.43 15.78 46.82
C GLN A 766 7.92 15.47 46.97
N PRO A 767 7.49 14.22 46.80
CA PRO A 767 6.14 13.82 47.13
C PRO A 767 5.96 13.79 48.65
N GLY A 768 5.35 14.82 49.23
CA GLY A 768 4.97 14.78 50.65
C GLY A 768 5.19 16.04 51.48
N GLY A 769 4.93 17.23 50.93
CA GLY A 769 5.08 18.48 51.70
C GLY A 769 3.91 19.47 51.54
N ALA A 770 2.67 18.96 51.52
CA ALA A 770 1.47 19.82 51.66
C ALA A 770 0.97 19.72 53.09
N GLY A 771 1.53 20.53 53.99
CA GLY A 771 1.04 20.64 55.35
C GLY A 771 1.90 21.52 56.24
N GLN A 772 1.37 22.69 56.56
CA GLN A 772 1.83 23.65 57.56
C GLN A 772 2.71 24.81 57.07
N ARG A 773 2.06 25.90 56.71
CA ARG A 773 2.34 27.25 57.27
C ARG A 773 1.14 28.16 57.05
N GLU A 774 0.12 28.03 57.91
CA GLU A 774 -0.59 29.17 58.44
C GLU A 774 0.15 29.65 59.67
N ARG A 775 0.74 30.82 59.61
CA ARG A 775 0.69 31.92 60.59
C ARG A 775 1.40 33.12 60.04
#